data_72c9996ffcbcf72e68aa40ced08d1374
#
_entry.id   72c9996ffcbcf72e68aa40ced08d1374
#
_cell.length_a   1.000
_cell.length_b   1.000
_cell.length_c   1.000
_cell.angle_alpha   90.00
_cell.angle_beta   90.00
_cell.angle_gamma   90.00
#
_symmetry.space_group_name_H-M   'P 1'
#
loop_
_entity.id
_entity.type
_entity.pdbx_description
1 polymer ?
#
loop_
_entity_poly.entity_id
_entity_poly.type
_entity_poly.pdbx_seq_one_letter_code
_entity_poly.pdbx_strand_id
1 'polypeptide(L)'
;LRKTPEAERQGRNRMERGRSFWLYIHQLAASRGWECHWRKIEECGIGHEAVPMGKQAVPLLTTDSLRVLFIGNSYTFFNRLPWQVQSLASSCGKKISVLQVANPGWYLRQHAANTQTLEAIREGGWDYMVMQEQSKAPTREKEWVKKNVFHPAAQLDSLRRLYAPKGKSVCYMTWGRNNDTYEGMQQQLTENYLEMADVLDAYCAPVGEAWRRVRRECPSLQLYNSDGSHPSPAGSYLAACVFYAIFFGEPFSSDYYAGLPSETALYLQRIAQEVVLANLVLWNRNQSKQPAGVTASFYPDPKFDRETPTLSKPYGSGLASVDEIKDYLQQLVVRSPGLAYMENIGVTKQGRTIPVLYLGTPDKKKVRVWIQAALHGNEPAGAEAVCMLVRYLLCEKEGRELLNHIAVALVPIANVDGYAIQQRRSADGYDLNRDQSKLEDAVTLLLKQSYQQWNPDVALDIHEYTPLRREFNLLRGVPTANAADVLFLPTGHLNAPLALRTLSEELFRREAEVVLNSAGYASGFYFTPRVADGSLVLVKGAKSPQSSSTFQALTGAVSLFVEIRGIGLGPECFARRSECGFLVARQTLVTAAQHRASIKRKIEQARKRTLKATEPIYVTFTSDTVRHVVSFIDYKANELFKTELPTLDAMQATPKLMRTRPKDYLLDDPCTEAVCKIRALGVHIEQVTRVQKAKVERYKVTRLYRAEKEWEGIHPVNVETDVYEDNVELPIGSWLVPLAQPLGNLVATLLE
;
A
#
# COMPACT_ATOMS: atom_id res chain seq x y z
N LEU A 1 34.81 3.43 -35.30
CA LEU A 1 34.36 4.40 -34.30
C LEU A 1 34.28 3.67 -32.96
N ARG A 2 35.16 4.06 -32.03
CA ARG A 2 35.28 3.44 -30.70
C ARG A 2 34.05 3.80 -29.88
N LYS A 3 33.33 2.79 -29.34
CA LYS A 3 32.26 2.96 -28.37
C LYS A 3 32.87 3.24 -26.99
N THR A 4 32.31 4.19 -26.29
CA THR A 4 32.72 4.56 -24.93
C THR A 4 32.22 3.55 -23.87
N PRO A 5 32.90 3.40 -22.72
CA PRO A 5 32.57 2.41 -21.69
C PRO A 5 31.17 2.50 -21.06
N GLU A 6 30.47 3.62 -21.21
CA GLU A 6 29.13 3.82 -20.69
C GLU A 6 28.03 3.05 -21.45
N ALA A 7 28.22 2.84 -22.76
CA ALA A 7 27.26 2.11 -23.58
C ALA A 7 27.24 0.58 -23.27
N GLU A 8 28.37 0.03 -22.81
CA GLU A 8 28.44 -1.39 -22.41
C GLU A 8 27.83 -1.66 -21.05
N ARG A 9 27.87 -0.70 -20.11
CA ARG A 9 27.21 -0.84 -18.79
C ARG A 9 25.68 -0.81 -18.89
N GLN A 10 25.13 0.02 -19.77
CA GLN A 10 23.68 0.07 -20.01
C GLN A 10 23.14 -1.18 -20.73
N GLY A 11 23.95 -1.76 -21.62
CA GLY A 11 23.61 -3.02 -22.32
C GLY A 11 23.56 -4.24 -21.40
N ARG A 12 24.49 -4.36 -20.44
CA ARG A 12 24.51 -5.49 -19.49
C ARG A 12 23.34 -5.47 -18.50
N ASN A 13 22.97 -4.30 -17.96
CA ASN A 13 21.82 -4.19 -17.08
C ASN A 13 20.47 -4.48 -17.76
N ARG A 14 20.37 -4.28 -19.07
CA ARG A 14 19.19 -4.63 -19.86
C ARG A 14 19.07 -6.15 -20.11
N MET A 15 20.19 -6.84 -20.31
CA MET A 15 20.20 -8.29 -20.51
C MET A 15 19.90 -9.07 -19.22
N GLU A 16 20.35 -8.61 -18.07
CA GLU A 16 20.07 -9.30 -16.80
C GLU A 16 18.60 -9.20 -16.37
N ARG A 17 17.93 -8.05 -16.61
CA ARG A 17 16.48 -7.90 -16.35
C ARG A 17 15.62 -8.74 -17.31
N GLY A 18 16.00 -8.84 -18.56
CA GLY A 18 15.33 -9.72 -19.54
C GLY A 18 15.45 -11.20 -19.20
N ARG A 19 16.61 -11.64 -18.66
CA ARG A 19 16.83 -13.04 -18.30
C ARG A 19 15.97 -13.53 -17.13
N SER A 20 15.72 -12.70 -16.10
CA SER A 20 14.85 -13.08 -14.98
C SER A 20 13.40 -13.27 -15.42
N PHE A 21 12.89 -12.43 -16.32
CA PHE A 21 11.53 -12.52 -16.86
C PHE A 21 11.36 -13.78 -17.75
N TRP A 22 12.35 -14.12 -18.57
CA TRP A 22 12.31 -15.31 -19.41
C TRP A 22 12.37 -16.62 -18.62
N LEU A 23 13.12 -16.69 -17.52
CA LEU A 23 13.14 -17.88 -16.66
C LEU A 23 11.76 -18.16 -16.06
N TYR A 24 11.02 -17.12 -15.69
CA TYR A 24 9.71 -17.25 -15.07
C TYR A 24 8.62 -17.69 -16.06
N ILE A 25 8.64 -17.19 -17.29
CA ILE A 25 7.72 -17.65 -18.36
C ILE A 25 8.00 -19.10 -18.75
N HIS A 26 9.27 -19.55 -18.75
CA HIS A 26 9.62 -20.95 -19.00
C HIS A 26 9.12 -21.89 -17.90
N GLN A 27 9.11 -21.48 -16.63
CA GLN A 27 8.53 -22.27 -15.55
C GLN A 27 7.02 -22.42 -15.67
N LEU A 28 6.31 -21.39 -16.13
CA LEU A 28 4.86 -21.44 -16.40
C LEU A 28 4.51 -22.31 -17.61
N ALA A 29 5.37 -22.34 -18.65
CA ALA A 29 5.20 -23.22 -19.80
C ALA A 29 5.40 -24.69 -19.44
N ALA A 30 6.38 -25.00 -18.59
CA ALA A 30 6.66 -26.36 -18.13
C ALA A 30 5.54 -26.96 -17.27
N SER A 31 4.84 -26.16 -16.47
CA SER A 31 3.70 -26.61 -15.65
C SER A 31 2.45 -26.98 -16.46
N ARG A 32 2.43 -26.68 -17.77
CA ARG A 32 1.32 -27.01 -18.71
C ARG A 32 1.67 -28.06 -19.77
N GLY A 33 2.71 -28.85 -19.57
CA GLY A 33 3.06 -29.99 -20.43
C GLY A 33 3.70 -29.64 -21.76
N TRP A 34 4.39 -28.52 -21.85
CA TRP A 34 5.21 -28.15 -23.00
C TRP A 34 6.66 -28.53 -22.75
N GLU A 35 7.16 -29.57 -23.42
CA GLU A 35 8.53 -30.07 -23.28
C GLU A 35 9.55 -29.10 -23.87
N CYS A 36 10.44 -28.59 -23.01
CA CYS A 36 11.68 -27.95 -23.42
C CYS A 36 12.85 -28.71 -22.81
N HIS A 37 13.74 -29.26 -23.65
CA HIS A 37 14.90 -30.01 -23.23
C HIS A 37 16.02 -29.11 -22.71
N TRP A 38 16.44 -29.33 -21.43
CA TRP A 38 17.66 -28.74 -20.86
C TRP A 38 18.52 -29.79 -20.18
N ARG A 39 19.87 -29.69 -20.39
CA ARG A 39 20.84 -30.55 -19.72
C ARG A 39 21.10 -30.10 -18.29
N LYS A 40 21.18 -31.06 -17.38
CA LYS A 40 21.54 -30.91 -15.96
C LYS A 40 22.93 -30.33 -15.78
N ILE A 41 23.11 -29.47 -14.81
CA ILE A 41 24.40 -29.13 -14.16
C ILE A 41 24.28 -29.62 -12.71
N GLU A 42 25.31 -30.38 -12.30
CA GLU A 42 25.37 -31.15 -11.06
C GLU A 42 25.61 -30.28 -9.82
N GLU A 43 25.11 -30.77 -8.70
CA GLU A 43 25.19 -30.19 -7.34
C GLU A 43 26.61 -30.33 -6.78
N CYS A 44 27.09 -29.26 -6.09
CA CYS A 44 28.17 -29.34 -5.11
C CYS A 44 27.59 -29.24 -3.71
N GLY A 45 27.65 -30.33 -2.98
CA GLY A 45 27.25 -30.40 -1.57
C GLY A 45 28.32 -29.86 -0.63
N ILE A 46 27.85 -29.13 0.39
CA ILE A 46 28.63 -28.90 1.63
C ILE A 46 27.71 -29.22 2.81
N GLY A 47 28.07 -30.25 3.55
CA GLY A 47 27.39 -30.65 4.77
C GLY A 47 27.77 -29.74 5.95
N HIS A 48 26.83 -29.47 6.80
CA HIS A 48 27.08 -28.90 8.12
C HIS A 48 26.49 -29.80 9.20
N GLU A 49 27.40 -30.31 10.05
CA GLU A 49 27.06 -30.99 11.31
C GLU A 49 26.54 -29.99 12.34
N ALA A 50 25.51 -30.38 13.06
CA ALA A 50 24.95 -29.64 14.16
C ALA A 50 25.65 -29.99 15.47
N VAL A 51 26.15 -28.99 16.19
CA VAL A 51 26.62 -29.10 17.58
C VAL A 51 25.58 -28.48 18.52
N PRO A 52 25.12 -29.19 19.56
CA PRO A 52 24.15 -28.64 20.49
C PRO A 52 24.80 -27.76 21.53
N MET A 53 24.44 -26.49 21.63
CA MET A 53 24.82 -25.61 22.75
C MET A 53 23.73 -25.54 23.80
N GLY A 54 24.15 -25.78 25.03
CA GLY A 54 23.32 -25.84 26.23
C GLY A 54 22.69 -24.50 26.60
N LYS A 55 21.49 -24.58 27.11
CA LYS A 55 20.73 -23.46 27.70
C LYS A 55 21.38 -23.02 28.99
N GLN A 56 22.00 -21.85 29.03
CA GLN A 56 22.20 -21.08 30.25
C GLN A 56 21.02 -20.09 30.38
N ALA A 57 20.28 -20.23 31.47
CA ALA A 57 19.21 -19.30 31.85
C ALA A 57 19.79 -17.95 32.23
N VAL A 58 19.44 -16.91 31.46
CA VAL A 58 19.66 -15.52 31.81
C VAL A 58 18.60 -15.12 32.86
N PRO A 59 18.94 -14.40 33.96
CA PRO A 59 17.97 -14.03 34.97
C PRO A 59 16.87 -13.13 34.40
N LEU A 60 15.61 -13.41 34.73
CA LEU A 60 14.46 -12.52 34.49
C LEU A 60 14.75 -11.14 35.15
N LEU A 61 15.04 -10.15 34.32
CA LEU A 61 15.06 -8.75 34.71
C LEU A 61 13.62 -8.25 34.88
N THR A 62 13.36 -7.62 35.99
CA THR A 62 12.09 -7.03 36.42
C THR A 62 11.53 -6.05 35.38
N THR A 63 10.22 -6.09 35.17
CA THR A 63 9.42 -5.54 34.09
C THR A 63 9.23 -4.01 34.05
N ASP A 64 10.18 -3.17 34.46
CA ASP A 64 9.99 -1.72 34.63
C ASP A 64 10.99 -0.81 33.89
N SER A 65 11.79 -1.34 32.96
CA SER A 65 12.78 -0.52 32.24
C SER A 65 12.57 -0.60 30.73
N LEU A 66 12.36 0.55 30.07
CA LEU A 66 12.30 0.62 28.60
C LEU A 66 13.66 0.24 27.98
N ARG A 67 13.65 -0.58 26.93
CA ARG A 67 14.84 -0.96 26.16
C ARG A 67 14.83 -0.27 24.80
N VAL A 68 15.88 0.50 24.48
CA VAL A 68 15.99 1.27 23.24
C VAL A 68 17.26 0.93 22.48
N LEU A 69 17.09 0.50 21.22
CA LEU A 69 18.18 0.29 20.27
C LEU A 69 18.30 1.51 19.37
N PHE A 70 19.48 2.16 19.35
CA PHE A 70 19.80 3.25 18.43
C PHE A 70 20.66 2.74 17.28
N ILE A 71 20.17 2.88 16.06
CA ILE A 71 20.85 2.55 14.80
C ILE A 71 21.10 3.84 14.03
N GLY A 72 22.37 4.12 13.65
CA GLY A 72 22.65 5.36 12.92
C GLY A 72 24.14 5.61 12.66
N ASN A 73 24.51 6.87 12.63
CA ASN A 73 25.88 7.27 12.34
C ASN A 73 26.39 8.34 13.35
N SER A 74 27.28 9.23 12.91
CA SER A 74 27.86 10.27 13.79
C SER A 74 26.78 11.16 14.45
N TYR A 75 25.65 11.40 13.81
CA TYR A 75 24.57 12.19 14.43
C TYR A 75 23.92 11.48 15.62
N THR A 76 24.03 10.17 15.69
CA THR A 76 23.57 9.35 16.82
C THR A 76 24.62 9.26 17.94
N PHE A 77 25.92 9.09 17.61
CA PHE A 77 26.93 8.88 18.68
C PHE A 77 27.59 10.16 19.21
N PHE A 78 27.53 11.30 18.48
CA PHE A 78 28.09 12.55 18.96
C PHE A 78 27.52 12.94 20.33
N ASN A 79 28.40 13.45 21.18
CA ASN A 79 28.10 13.84 22.56
C ASN A 79 27.39 12.72 23.37
N ARG A 80 27.55 11.45 22.96
CA ARG A 80 26.93 10.27 23.61
C ARG A 80 25.40 10.40 23.73
N LEU A 81 24.73 10.82 22.65
CA LEU A 81 23.28 11.09 22.64
C LEU A 81 22.41 10.00 23.29
N PRO A 82 22.55 8.67 23.00
CA PRO A 82 21.72 7.66 23.67
C PRO A 82 21.84 7.67 25.17
N TRP A 83 23.04 7.89 25.69
CA TRP A 83 23.28 7.97 27.16
C TRP A 83 22.78 9.29 27.75
N GLN A 84 22.74 10.41 27.00
CA GLN A 84 22.06 11.64 27.43
C GLN A 84 20.57 11.39 27.61
N VAL A 85 19.93 10.64 26.67
CA VAL A 85 18.53 10.23 26.78
C VAL A 85 18.31 9.39 28.04
N GLN A 86 19.22 8.44 28.33
CA GLN A 86 19.15 7.61 29.53
C GLN A 86 19.30 8.44 30.82
N SER A 87 20.25 9.36 30.86
CA SER A 87 20.47 10.22 32.02
C SER A 87 19.31 11.17 32.27
N LEU A 88 18.76 11.76 31.18
CA LEU A 88 17.57 12.60 31.22
C LEU A 88 16.36 11.82 31.75
N ALA A 89 16.16 10.59 31.28
CA ALA A 89 15.07 9.74 31.75
C ALA A 89 15.25 9.40 33.23
N SER A 90 16.46 9.09 33.65
CA SER A 90 16.77 8.77 35.06
C SER A 90 16.52 9.96 36.00
N SER A 91 16.86 11.19 35.61
CA SER A 91 16.58 12.39 36.40
C SER A 91 15.07 12.69 36.53
N CYS A 92 14.26 12.19 35.57
CA CYS A 92 12.81 12.25 35.64
C CYS A 92 12.16 11.00 36.27
N GLY A 93 12.92 10.15 36.95
CA GLY A 93 12.43 8.95 37.63
C GLY A 93 12.04 7.80 36.70
N LYS A 94 12.41 7.87 35.40
CA LYS A 94 12.14 6.81 34.41
C LYS A 94 13.37 5.90 34.25
N LYS A 95 13.14 4.62 34.09
CA LYS A 95 14.20 3.64 33.82
C LYS A 95 14.24 3.31 32.31
N ILE A 96 15.39 3.51 31.70
CA ILE A 96 15.66 3.21 30.30
C ILE A 96 17.05 2.58 30.15
N SER A 97 17.15 1.55 29.32
CA SER A 97 18.44 0.97 28.92
C SER A 97 18.62 1.20 27.40
N VAL A 98 19.85 1.59 27.03
CA VAL A 98 20.15 1.93 25.63
C VAL A 98 21.26 1.04 25.09
N LEU A 99 21.09 0.60 23.86
CA LEU A 99 22.15 -0.01 23.05
C LEU A 99 22.34 0.84 21.79
N GLN A 100 23.59 1.03 21.36
CA GLN A 100 23.92 1.79 20.17
C GLN A 100 24.68 0.93 19.16
N VAL A 101 24.23 0.94 17.91
CA VAL A 101 24.96 0.47 16.73
C VAL A 101 25.07 1.62 15.74
N ALA A 102 26.17 2.35 15.77
CA ALA A 102 26.32 3.55 14.94
C ALA A 102 27.77 3.67 14.43
N ASN A 103 27.93 3.88 13.12
CA ASN A 103 29.20 3.99 12.44
C ASN A 103 29.31 5.31 11.65
N PRO A 104 30.47 5.97 11.59
CA PRO A 104 30.62 7.26 10.93
C PRO A 104 30.16 7.23 9.47
N GLY A 105 29.24 8.14 9.10
CA GLY A 105 28.78 8.33 7.73
C GLY A 105 27.91 7.21 7.15
N TRP A 106 27.55 6.20 7.91
CA TRP A 106 26.75 5.07 7.43
C TRP A 106 25.32 5.46 7.10
N TYR A 107 24.78 4.73 6.12
CA TYR A 107 23.40 4.73 5.68
C TYR A 107 22.65 3.54 6.29
N LEU A 108 21.34 3.61 6.40
CA LEU A 108 20.52 2.47 6.86
C LEU A 108 20.70 1.22 5.99
N ARG A 109 20.99 1.37 4.70
CA ARG A 109 21.31 0.24 3.81
C ARG A 109 22.56 -0.54 4.20
N GLN A 110 23.54 0.12 4.84
CA GLN A 110 24.73 -0.56 5.36
C GLN A 110 24.39 -1.30 6.65
N HIS A 111 23.56 -0.73 7.49
CA HIS A 111 23.02 -1.39 8.69
C HIS A 111 22.16 -2.61 8.33
N ALA A 112 21.33 -2.53 7.29
CA ALA A 112 20.51 -3.65 6.80
C ALA A 112 21.33 -4.84 6.28
N ALA A 113 22.60 -4.63 5.93
CA ALA A 113 23.55 -5.66 5.51
C ALA A 113 24.62 -6.00 6.57
N ASN A 114 24.58 -5.38 7.74
CA ASN A 114 25.64 -5.51 8.75
C ASN A 114 25.25 -6.52 9.85
N THR A 115 26.09 -7.53 10.06
CA THR A 115 25.85 -8.61 11.01
C THR A 115 25.60 -8.09 12.43
N GLN A 116 26.44 -7.17 12.94
CA GLN A 116 26.29 -6.60 14.29
C GLN A 116 24.93 -5.90 14.47
N THR A 117 24.48 -5.14 13.46
CA THR A 117 23.17 -4.48 13.50
C THR A 117 22.03 -5.51 13.52
N LEU A 118 22.11 -6.53 12.65
CA LEU A 118 21.10 -7.56 12.57
C LEU A 118 21.04 -8.42 13.84
N GLU A 119 22.18 -8.73 14.46
CA GLU A 119 22.27 -9.45 15.73
C GLU A 119 21.67 -8.62 16.87
N ALA A 120 21.99 -7.32 16.97
CA ALA A 120 21.39 -6.42 17.96
C ALA A 120 19.85 -6.36 17.84
N ILE A 121 19.30 -6.37 16.63
CA ILE A 121 17.85 -6.43 16.44
C ILE A 121 17.30 -7.80 16.87
N ARG A 122 17.98 -8.90 16.53
CA ARG A 122 17.59 -10.28 16.90
C ARG A 122 17.64 -10.57 18.39
N GLU A 123 18.43 -9.82 19.17
CA GLU A 123 18.41 -9.88 20.63
C GLU A 123 16.99 -9.70 21.18
N GLY A 124 16.16 -8.91 20.49
CA GLY A 124 14.73 -8.76 20.76
C GLY A 124 14.40 -8.01 22.06
N GLY A 125 13.12 -7.96 22.39
CA GLY A 125 12.64 -7.30 23.60
C GLY A 125 12.85 -5.77 23.61
N TRP A 126 13.02 -5.15 22.45
CA TRP A 126 13.14 -3.70 22.29
C TRP A 126 11.76 -3.04 22.36
N ASP A 127 11.61 -2.04 23.24
CA ASP A 127 10.43 -1.17 23.25
C ASP A 127 10.50 -0.16 22.11
N TYR A 128 11.71 0.35 21.84
CA TYR A 128 11.95 1.26 20.72
C TYR A 128 13.20 0.88 19.92
N MET A 129 13.11 1.00 18.60
CA MET A 129 14.25 0.94 17.68
C MET A 129 14.35 2.25 16.92
N VAL A 130 15.33 3.07 17.27
CA VAL A 130 15.59 4.36 16.62
C VAL A 130 16.43 4.14 15.37
N MET A 131 16.00 4.68 14.25
CA MET A 131 16.68 4.62 12.97
C MET A 131 17.02 6.02 12.46
N GLN A 132 18.33 6.28 12.31
CA GLN A 132 18.85 7.53 11.78
C GLN A 132 19.59 7.29 10.47
N GLU A 133 19.14 7.95 9.41
CA GLU A 133 19.73 7.87 8.09
C GLU A 133 20.87 8.88 7.92
N GLN A 134 21.73 8.69 6.92
CA GLN A 134 22.78 9.63 6.57
C GLN A 134 22.20 11.01 6.27
N SER A 135 22.80 12.06 6.81
CA SER A 135 22.23 13.41 6.92
C SER A 135 21.73 14.06 5.63
N LYS A 136 22.31 13.74 4.48
CA LYS A 136 21.89 14.23 3.15
C LYS A 136 21.07 13.21 2.35
N ALA A 137 20.99 11.97 2.80
CA ALA A 137 20.30 10.94 2.05
C ALA A 137 18.80 11.22 1.86
N PRO A 138 18.07 11.65 2.91
CA PRO A 138 16.65 11.95 2.77
C PRO A 138 16.35 13.22 1.93
N THR A 139 17.34 14.02 1.55
CA THR A 139 17.14 15.21 0.70
C THR A 139 17.50 14.97 -0.77
N ARG A 140 17.77 13.73 -1.12
CA ARG A 140 17.97 13.35 -2.52
C ARG A 140 16.66 13.23 -3.25
N GLU A 141 16.75 12.96 -4.55
CA GLU A 141 15.61 12.66 -5.40
C GLU A 141 14.72 11.57 -4.79
N LYS A 142 13.42 11.73 -4.85
CA LYS A 142 12.43 10.94 -4.10
C LYS A 142 12.54 9.43 -4.32
N GLU A 143 12.85 9.00 -5.54
CA GLU A 143 13.02 7.57 -5.83
C GLU A 143 14.31 6.99 -5.26
N TRP A 144 15.36 7.78 -5.32
CA TRP A 144 16.59 7.39 -4.65
C TRP A 144 16.34 7.22 -3.14
N VAL A 145 15.55 8.14 -2.54
CA VAL A 145 15.16 8.07 -1.11
C VAL A 145 14.34 6.82 -0.84
N LYS A 146 13.31 6.53 -1.61
CA LYS A 146 12.50 5.31 -1.43
C LYS A 146 13.35 4.05 -1.52
N LYS A 147 14.20 3.95 -2.53
CA LYS A 147 15.04 2.77 -2.75
C LYS A 147 16.14 2.62 -1.71
N ASN A 148 16.80 3.71 -1.32
CA ASN A 148 18.04 3.67 -0.55
C ASN A 148 17.87 4.09 0.91
N VAL A 149 16.71 4.64 1.29
CA VAL A 149 16.35 5.03 2.66
C VAL A 149 15.16 4.22 3.15
N PHE A 150 14.00 4.30 2.48
CA PHE A 150 12.77 3.65 2.96
C PHE A 150 12.85 2.13 2.89
N HIS A 151 13.37 1.56 1.80
CA HIS A 151 13.48 0.12 1.67
C HIS A 151 14.42 -0.50 2.74
N PRO A 152 15.65 -0.01 2.97
CA PRO A 152 16.47 -0.50 4.06
C PRO A 152 15.85 -0.30 5.45
N ALA A 153 15.18 0.84 5.69
CA ALA A 153 14.46 1.09 6.93
C ALA A 153 13.34 0.05 7.14
N ALA A 154 12.61 -0.29 6.08
CA ALA A 154 11.57 -1.32 6.12
C ALA A 154 12.13 -2.73 6.38
N GLN A 155 13.32 -3.06 5.85
CA GLN A 155 13.99 -4.32 6.14
C GLN A 155 14.35 -4.43 7.64
N LEU A 156 14.91 -3.36 8.23
CA LEU A 156 15.25 -3.32 9.66
C LEU A 156 13.98 -3.37 10.53
N ASP A 157 12.93 -2.63 10.16
CA ASP A 157 11.66 -2.65 10.89
C ASP A 157 10.96 -4.02 10.81
N SER A 158 11.03 -4.69 9.67
CA SER A 158 10.49 -6.06 9.52
C SER A 158 11.19 -7.03 10.47
N LEU A 159 12.51 -6.92 10.58
CA LEU A 159 13.28 -7.74 11.51
C LEU A 159 12.92 -7.39 12.97
N ARG A 160 12.79 -6.10 13.32
CA ARG A 160 12.32 -5.66 14.64
C ARG A 160 10.94 -6.26 14.96
N ARG A 161 9.99 -6.20 14.02
CA ARG A 161 8.63 -6.78 14.20
C ARG A 161 8.67 -8.27 14.51
N LEU A 162 9.62 -9.00 13.92
CA LEU A 162 9.79 -10.42 14.19
C LEU A 162 10.32 -10.70 15.61
N TYR A 163 11.32 -9.92 16.09
CA TYR A 163 12.02 -10.19 17.36
C TYR A 163 11.55 -9.31 18.53
N ALA A 164 10.90 -8.18 18.24
CA ALA A 164 10.30 -7.28 19.23
C ALA A 164 8.89 -6.82 18.75
N PRO A 165 7.90 -7.72 18.66
CA PRO A 165 6.60 -7.41 18.05
C PRO A 165 5.81 -6.33 18.79
N LYS A 166 6.01 -6.17 20.10
CA LYS A 166 5.39 -5.11 20.92
C LYS A 166 6.12 -3.76 20.82
N GLY A 167 7.35 -3.75 20.32
CA GLY A 167 8.14 -2.54 20.20
C GLY A 167 7.71 -1.67 19.01
N LYS A 168 8.20 -0.43 18.97
CA LYS A 168 7.98 0.53 17.88
C LYS A 168 9.29 0.98 17.27
N SER A 169 9.31 1.13 15.95
CA SER A 169 10.39 1.87 15.28
C SER A 169 10.20 3.37 15.45
N VAL A 170 11.29 4.11 15.49
CA VAL A 170 11.33 5.56 15.65
C VAL A 170 12.25 6.14 14.57
N CYS A 171 11.69 6.91 13.66
CA CYS A 171 12.44 7.63 12.64
C CYS A 171 13.08 8.88 13.28
N TYR A 172 14.40 8.94 13.29
CA TYR A 172 15.14 10.09 13.81
C TYR A 172 15.26 11.18 12.75
N MET A 173 14.31 12.11 12.71
CA MET A 173 14.36 13.27 11.82
C MET A 173 15.55 14.15 12.17
N THR A 174 16.53 14.19 11.30
CA THR A 174 17.72 15.04 11.43
C THR A 174 17.45 16.47 10.99
N TRP A 175 18.46 17.33 10.99
CA TRP A 175 18.37 18.77 10.72
C TRP A 175 19.14 19.17 9.45
N GLY A 176 18.74 20.31 8.87
CA GLY A 176 19.42 20.93 7.74
C GLY A 176 20.84 21.41 8.07
N ARG A 177 21.69 21.61 7.08
CA ARG A 177 23.04 22.16 7.22
C ARG A 177 22.99 23.63 7.60
N ASN A 178 23.99 24.10 8.35
CA ASN A 178 24.12 25.51 8.72
C ASN A 178 24.64 26.36 7.54
N ASN A 179 23.79 26.58 6.55
CA ASN A 179 24.08 27.38 5.38
C ASN A 179 22.78 27.99 4.80
N ASP A 180 22.88 28.73 3.70
CA ASP A 180 21.75 29.44 3.08
C ASP A 180 20.64 28.53 2.54
N THR A 181 20.90 27.22 2.37
CA THR A 181 19.91 26.25 1.92
C THR A 181 19.14 25.56 3.07
N TYR A 182 19.36 26.01 4.32
CA TYR A 182 18.82 25.34 5.51
C TYR A 182 17.31 25.10 5.43
N GLU A 183 16.52 26.12 5.15
CA GLU A 183 15.04 25.99 5.19
C GLU A 183 14.53 24.99 4.13
N GLY A 184 15.06 25.05 2.90
CA GLY A 184 14.70 24.08 1.86
C GLY A 184 15.13 22.65 2.20
N MET A 185 16.34 22.49 2.75
CA MET A 185 16.83 21.19 3.20
C MET A 185 15.99 20.65 4.35
N GLN A 186 15.67 21.48 5.36
CA GLN A 186 14.83 21.07 6.48
C GLN A 186 13.43 20.67 6.05
N GLN A 187 12.85 21.41 5.10
CA GLN A 187 11.54 21.04 4.56
C GLN A 187 11.55 19.66 3.92
N GLN A 188 12.54 19.33 3.10
CA GLN A 188 12.70 18.02 2.48
C GLN A 188 12.93 16.91 3.51
N LEU A 189 13.75 17.17 4.55
CA LEU A 189 13.96 16.23 5.65
C LEU A 189 12.64 15.93 6.37
N THR A 190 11.87 16.97 6.71
CA THR A 190 10.59 16.84 7.41
C THR A 190 9.61 15.99 6.58
N GLU A 191 9.43 16.32 5.30
CA GLU A 191 8.53 15.59 4.41
C GLU A 191 8.92 14.11 4.28
N ASN A 192 10.19 13.81 4.03
CA ASN A 192 10.63 12.45 3.78
C ASN A 192 10.69 11.59 5.06
N TYR A 193 11.06 12.17 6.21
CA TYR A 193 11.02 11.42 7.47
C TYR A 193 9.59 11.15 7.94
N LEU A 194 8.65 12.05 7.70
CA LEU A 194 7.23 11.82 7.99
C LEU A 194 6.65 10.75 7.05
N GLU A 195 6.97 10.80 5.74
CA GLU A 195 6.55 9.76 4.80
C GLU A 195 7.14 8.39 5.16
N MET A 196 8.42 8.33 5.55
CA MET A 196 9.05 7.10 6.03
C MET A 196 8.36 6.56 7.29
N ALA A 197 8.05 7.43 8.25
CA ALA A 197 7.35 7.04 9.47
C ALA A 197 5.93 6.52 9.19
N ASP A 198 5.21 7.13 8.24
CA ASP A 198 3.90 6.66 7.80
C ASP A 198 3.98 5.27 7.13
N VAL A 199 4.94 5.08 6.22
CA VAL A 199 5.16 3.79 5.52
C VAL A 199 5.49 2.67 6.49
N LEU A 200 6.25 2.96 7.55
CA LEU A 200 6.69 1.97 8.54
C LEU A 200 5.73 1.81 9.72
N ASP A 201 4.66 2.59 9.82
CA ASP A 201 3.89 2.72 11.06
C ASP A 201 4.82 3.00 12.27
N ALA A 202 5.80 3.87 12.07
CA ALA A 202 6.82 4.23 13.05
C ALA A 202 6.53 5.59 13.67
N TYR A 203 7.05 5.85 14.86
CA TYR A 203 7.09 7.21 15.42
C TYR A 203 8.12 8.04 14.65
N CYS A 204 7.93 9.37 14.62
CA CYS A 204 8.92 10.30 14.13
C CYS A 204 9.42 11.19 15.28
N ALA A 205 10.72 11.14 15.59
CA ALA A 205 11.34 12.07 16.54
C ALA A 205 11.73 13.36 15.80
N PRO A 206 10.99 14.48 15.98
CA PRO A 206 11.12 15.68 15.15
C PRO A 206 12.26 16.59 15.58
N VAL A 207 13.46 16.03 15.70
CA VAL A 207 14.64 16.80 16.18
C VAL A 207 14.93 17.96 15.24
N GLY A 208 14.85 17.76 13.93
CA GLY A 208 15.06 18.81 12.93
C GLY A 208 14.08 19.98 13.06
N GLU A 209 12.81 19.72 13.42
CA GLU A 209 11.84 20.80 13.66
C GLU A 209 12.09 21.53 14.97
N ALA A 210 12.56 20.84 16.01
CA ALA A 210 13.01 21.49 17.24
C ALA A 210 14.23 22.39 16.98
N TRP A 211 15.19 21.92 16.16
CA TRP A 211 16.31 22.72 15.69
C TRP A 211 15.88 23.95 14.88
N ARG A 212 14.94 23.79 13.94
CA ARG A 212 14.37 24.90 13.15
C ARG A 212 13.77 25.97 14.05
N ARG A 213 13.07 25.54 15.10
CA ARG A 213 12.44 26.47 16.05
C ARG A 213 13.48 27.23 16.88
N VAL A 214 14.48 26.54 17.46
CA VAL A 214 15.57 27.20 18.19
C VAL A 214 16.31 28.18 17.32
N ARG A 215 16.63 27.82 16.07
CA ARG A 215 17.32 28.73 15.14
C ARG A 215 16.53 30.02 14.85
N ARG A 216 15.20 29.96 14.88
CA ARG A 216 14.34 31.12 14.70
C ARG A 216 14.17 31.97 15.96
N GLU A 217 13.98 31.32 17.13
CA GLU A 217 13.72 31.99 18.39
C GLU A 217 15.01 32.47 19.08
N CYS A 218 16.10 31.72 18.97
CA CYS A 218 17.39 32.03 19.62
C CYS A 218 18.57 31.78 18.65
N PRO A 219 18.75 32.63 17.62
CA PRO A 219 19.80 32.43 16.59
C PRO A 219 21.23 32.42 17.13
N SER A 220 21.47 33.01 18.30
CA SER A 220 22.78 33.06 18.97
C SER A 220 23.16 31.73 19.59
N LEU A 221 22.20 30.82 19.87
CA LEU A 221 22.49 29.54 20.48
C LEU A 221 23.10 28.58 19.46
N GLN A 222 24.36 28.19 19.73
CA GLN A 222 25.12 27.33 18.83
C GLN A 222 24.68 25.89 18.95
N LEU A 223 23.87 25.41 17.97
CA LEU A 223 23.43 24.01 17.87
C LEU A 223 24.40 23.12 17.08
N TYR A 224 25.28 23.71 16.28
CA TYR A 224 26.26 23.01 15.45
C TYR A 224 27.67 23.11 15.99
N ASN A 225 28.51 22.11 15.69
CA ASN A 225 29.93 22.23 15.72
C ASN A 225 30.43 23.16 14.59
N SER A 226 31.72 23.46 14.58
CA SER A 226 32.39 24.34 13.61
C SER A 226 32.22 23.87 12.15
N ASP A 227 31.91 22.59 11.91
CA ASP A 227 31.69 22.04 10.57
C ASP A 227 30.29 22.35 9.98
N GLY A 228 29.42 23.02 10.73
CA GLY A 228 28.07 23.39 10.31
C GLY A 228 27.14 22.19 10.09
N SER A 229 27.50 21.03 10.62
CA SER A 229 26.82 19.74 10.36
C SER A 229 26.55 18.95 11.64
N HIS A 230 27.60 18.55 12.35
CA HIS A 230 27.49 17.76 13.57
C HIS A 230 26.94 18.58 14.74
N PRO A 231 26.25 17.93 15.68
CA PRO A 231 25.64 18.63 16.79
C PRO A 231 26.67 19.11 17.81
N SER A 232 26.53 20.33 18.29
CA SER A 232 27.16 20.80 19.50
C SER A 232 26.61 20.06 20.73
N PRO A 233 27.16 20.24 21.93
CA PRO A 233 26.53 19.75 23.15
C PRO A 233 25.08 20.18 23.34
N ALA A 234 24.75 21.44 23.03
CA ALA A 234 23.38 21.96 23.09
C ALA A 234 22.46 21.29 22.05
N GLY A 235 22.98 21.06 20.82
CA GLY A 235 22.22 20.37 19.76
C GLY A 235 21.91 18.91 20.12
N SER A 236 22.87 18.19 20.71
CA SER A 236 22.64 16.81 21.18
C SER A 236 21.67 16.78 22.35
N TYR A 237 21.77 17.73 23.28
CA TYR A 237 20.86 17.81 24.42
C TYR A 237 19.42 18.09 23.96
N LEU A 238 19.21 19.00 23.01
CA LEU A 238 17.90 19.21 22.41
C LEU A 238 17.34 17.92 21.79
N ALA A 239 18.18 17.16 21.07
CA ALA A 239 17.78 15.86 20.53
C ALA A 239 17.40 14.87 21.65
N ALA A 240 18.14 14.82 22.74
CA ALA A 240 17.81 13.98 23.89
C ALA A 240 16.45 14.34 24.51
N CYS A 241 16.15 15.63 24.65
CA CYS A 241 14.85 16.13 25.13
C CYS A 241 13.70 15.73 24.17
N VAL A 242 13.92 15.79 22.86
CA VAL A 242 12.93 15.33 21.86
C VAL A 242 12.69 13.83 21.96
N PHE A 243 13.73 13.02 22.12
CA PHE A 243 13.57 11.57 22.32
C PHE A 243 12.84 11.24 23.61
N TYR A 244 13.15 11.93 24.69
CA TYR A 244 12.39 11.75 25.93
C TYR A 244 10.89 12.00 25.71
N ALA A 245 10.56 13.15 25.12
CA ALA A 245 9.16 13.51 24.83
C ALA A 245 8.46 12.51 23.89
N ILE A 246 9.18 11.95 22.89
CA ILE A 246 8.65 10.91 22.01
C ILE A 246 8.47 9.58 22.76
N PHE A 247 9.39 9.16 23.59
CA PHE A 247 9.29 7.87 24.29
C PHE A 247 8.20 7.86 25.35
N PHE A 248 8.10 8.91 26.14
CA PHE A 248 7.16 8.95 27.26
C PHE A 248 5.83 9.66 26.94
N GLY A 249 5.83 10.63 26.02
CA GLY A 249 4.60 11.34 25.57
C GLY A 249 3.95 12.21 26.65
N GLU A 250 4.71 12.63 27.64
CA GLU A 250 4.26 13.42 28.77
C GLU A 250 5.20 14.61 29.03
N PRO A 251 4.73 15.68 29.67
CA PRO A 251 5.58 16.78 30.10
C PRO A 251 6.64 16.31 31.10
N PHE A 252 7.80 16.95 31.07
CA PHE A 252 8.89 16.66 31.98
C PHE A 252 9.63 17.92 32.41
N SER A 253 10.30 17.84 33.54
CA SER A 253 11.26 18.82 34.01
C SER A 253 12.43 18.03 34.60
N SER A 254 13.65 18.36 34.21
CA SER A 254 14.87 17.63 34.57
C SER A 254 15.91 18.60 35.06
N ASP A 255 16.66 18.17 36.08
CA ASP A 255 17.89 18.82 36.58
C ASP A 255 19.16 18.26 35.91
N TYR A 256 19.04 17.31 35.02
CA TYR A 256 20.13 16.86 34.17
C TYR A 256 20.29 17.80 32.98
N TYR A 257 21.35 18.56 32.96
CA TYR A 257 21.63 19.60 31.96
C TYR A 257 22.73 19.24 30.94
N ALA A 258 23.32 18.05 31.05
CA ALA A 258 24.42 17.57 30.19
C ALA A 258 25.64 18.53 30.12
N GLY A 259 25.90 19.27 31.21
CA GLY A 259 26.97 20.26 31.30
C GLY A 259 26.64 21.63 30.68
N LEU A 260 25.42 21.86 30.25
CA LEU A 260 24.96 23.17 29.79
C LEU A 260 24.58 24.08 30.95
N PRO A 261 24.58 25.41 30.75
CA PRO A 261 23.96 26.34 31.69
C PRO A 261 22.48 25.97 31.91
N SER A 262 22.02 26.05 33.15
CA SER A 262 20.63 25.63 33.49
C SER A 262 19.57 26.38 32.69
N GLU A 263 19.71 27.67 32.47
CA GLU A 263 18.79 28.47 31.68
C GLU A 263 18.69 27.94 30.23
N THR A 264 19.84 27.64 29.60
CA THR A 264 19.90 27.05 28.26
C THR A 264 19.23 25.67 28.23
N ALA A 265 19.52 24.81 29.20
CA ALA A 265 18.95 23.47 29.25
C ALA A 265 17.43 23.49 29.46
N LEU A 266 16.92 24.33 30.35
CA LEU A 266 15.49 24.50 30.58
C LEU A 266 14.75 25.07 29.34
N TYR A 267 15.41 26.02 28.65
CA TYR A 267 14.88 26.50 27.36
C TYR A 267 14.76 25.37 26.33
N LEU A 268 15.79 24.54 26.17
CA LEU A 268 15.78 23.42 25.23
C LEU A 268 14.77 22.33 25.64
N GLN A 269 14.59 22.04 26.92
CA GLN A 269 13.53 21.16 27.42
C GLN A 269 12.14 21.69 27.02
N ARG A 270 11.89 22.98 27.22
CA ARG A 270 10.62 23.63 26.84
C ARG A 270 10.38 23.52 25.34
N ILE A 271 11.36 23.86 24.49
CA ILE A 271 11.22 23.76 23.03
C ILE A 271 10.91 22.32 22.59
N ALA A 272 11.63 21.33 23.10
CA ALA A 272 11.38 19.93 22.76
C ALA A 272 9.95 19.50 23.13
N GLN A 273 9.47 19.86 24.32
CA GLN A 273 8.10 19.56 24.76
C GLN A 273 7.07 20.23 23.88
N GLU A 274 7.22 21.51 23.61
CA GLU A 274 6.28 22.27 22.78
C GLU A 274 6.22 21.73 21.33
N VAL A 275 7.34 21.32 20.74
CA VAL A 275 7.38 20.74 19.39
C VAL A 275 6.76 19.34 19.37
N VAL A 276 7.05 18.52 20.37
CA VAL A 276 6.61 17.12 20.39
C VAL A 276 5.18 17.00 20.92
N LEU A 277 4.91 17.53 22.13
CA LEU A 277 3.66 17.25 22.85
C LEU A 277 2.47 18.04 22.29
N ALA A 278 2.72 19.22 21.69
CA ALA A 278 1.66 19.98 21.06
C ALA A 278 0.99 19.24 19.88
N ASN A 279 1.70 18.25 19.28
CA ASN A 279 1.18 17.57 18.12
C ASN A 279 1.71 16.12 17.96
N LEU A 280 1.46 15.30 18.98
CA LEU A 280 1.90 13.89 19.00
C LEU A 280 1.40 13.09 17.78
N VAL A 281 0.21 13.43 17.27
CA VAL A 281 -0.35 12.81 16.05
C VAL A 281 0.50 13.11 14.82
N LEU A 282 1.05 14.33 14.71
CA LEU A 282 1.94 14.69 13.60
C LEU A 282 3.19 13.83 13.58
N TRP A 283 3.64 13.37 14.73
CA TRP A 283 4.83 12.54 14.90
C TRP A 283 4.50 11.03 14.95
N ASN A 284 3.30 10.65 14.53
CA ASN A 284 2.79 9.27 14.51
C ASN A 284 2.71 8.60 15.90
N ARG A 285 2.95 9.34 16.99
CA ARG A 285 3.03 8.72 18.32
C ARG A 285 1.68 8.25 18.84
N ASN A 286 0.59 8.83 18.39
CA ASN A 286 -0.77 8.47 18.82
C ASN A 286 -1.60 7.76 17.75
N GLN A 287 -1.00 7.31 16.64
CA GLN A 287 -1.74 6.51 15.64
C GLN A 287 -2.18 5.13 16.16
N SER A 288 -1.53 4.62 17.20
CA SER A 288 -1.83 3.28 17.75
C SER A 288 -2.74 3.28 18.97
N LYS A 289 -3.18 4.44 19.45
CA LYS A 289 -4.21 4.53 20.51
C LYS A 289 -5.14 5.68 20.17
N GLN A 290 -6.24 5.36 19.49
CA GLN A 290 -7.45 6.14 19.72
C GLN A 290 -7.64 6.22 21.25
N PRO A 291 -8.01 7.38 21.82
CA PRO A 291 -8.38 7.39 23.22
C PRO A 291 -9.37 6.24 23.44
N ALA A 292 -9.03 5.27 24.26
CA ALA A 292 -9.79 4.02 24.39
C ALA A 292 -11.29 4.22 24.66
N GLY A 293 -11.69 5.40 25.12
CA GLY A 293 -13.08 5.78 25.30
C GLY A 293 -13.81 6.25 24.04
N VAL A 294 -13.11 6.86 23.08
CA VAL A 294 -13.74 7.41 21.86
C VAL A 294 -14.14 6.29 20.90
N THR A 295 -13.27 5.31 20.71
CA THR A 295 -13.53 4.18 19.80
C THR A 295 -14.70 3.34 20.29
N ALA A 296 -14.75 2.99 21.57
CA ALA A 296 -15.82 2.18 22.14
C ALA A 296 -17.21 2.82 22.06
N SER A 297 -17.29 4.16 22.11
CA SER A 297 -18.58 4.87 22.03
C SER A 297 -19.13 4.94 20.61
N PHE A 298 -18.27 5.14 19.60
CA PHE A 298 -18.70 5.28 18.21
C PHE A 298 -18.71 3.94 17.44
N TYR A 299 -17.86 2.98 17.85
CA TYR A 299 -17.65 1.73 17.12
C TYR A 299 -17.69 0.52 18.06
N PRO A 300 -18.84 0.25 18.71
CA PRO A 300 -18.98 -0.94 19.55
C PRO A 300 -18.80 -2.19 18.71
N ASP A 301 -18.08 -3.17 19.24
CA ASP A 301 -17.95 -4.47 18.59
C ASP A 301 -19.31 -5.18 18.53
N PRO A 302 -19.64 -5.80 17.40
CA PRO A 302 -20.87 -6.56 17.26
C PRO A 302 -20.85 -7.80 18.13
N LYS A 303 -22.03 -8.20 18.59
CA LYS A 303 -22.26 -9.50 19.23
C LYS A 303 -22.65 -10.50 18.13
N PHE A 304 -21.69 -11.25 17.59
CA PHE A 304 -21.99 -12.34 16.69
C PHE A 304 -21.20 -13.60 17.04
N ASP A 305 -21.80 -14.75 16.77
CA ASP A 305 -21.24 -16.06 17.06
C ASP A 305 -20.68 -16.67 15.77
N ARG A 306 -19.57 -16.13 15.28
CA ARG A 306 -18.87 -16.64 14.09
C ARG A 306 -17.42 -16.93 14.44
N GLU A 307 -17.13 -18.21 14.54
CA GLU A 307 -15.76 -18.68 14.70
C GLU A 307 -14.99 -18.53 13.38
N THR A 308 -13.92 -17.75 13.42
CA THR A 308 -12.99 -17.52 12.33
C THR A 308 -11.56 -17.47 12.87
N PRO A 309 -10.51 -17.60 12.05
CA PRO A 309 -9.15 -17.79 12.56
C PRO A 309 -8.65 -16.75 13.54
N THR A 310 -8.92 -15.47 13.30
CA THR A 310 -8.49 -14.37 14.21
C THR A 310 -9.47 -14.18 15.36
N LEU A 311 -10.78 -14.16 15.08
CA LEU A 311 -11.79 -13.84 16.08
C LEU A 311 -12.00 -14.93 17.13
N SER A 312 -11.58 -16.17 16.83
CA SER A 312 -11.57 -17.27 17.80
C SER A 312 -10.37 -17.24 18.75
N LYS A 313 -9.39 -16.37 18.49
CA LYS A 313 -8.23 -16.20 19.37
C LYS A 313 -8.57 -15.30 20.56
N PRO A 314 -7.92 -15.49 21.72
CA PRO A 314 -8.03 -14.53 22.81
C PRO A 314 -7.64 -13.12 22.36
N TYR A 315 -8.34 -12.11 22.85
CA TYR A 315 -8.03 -10.72 22.53
C TYR A 315 -6.55 -10.39 22.84
N GLY A 316 -5.86 -9.80 21.89
CA GLY A 316 -4.44 -9.47 22.01
C GLY A 316 -3.46 -10.57 21.58
N SER A 317 -3.94 -11.76 21.16
CA SER A 317 -3.10 -12.86 20.66
C SER A 317 -2.55 -12.61 19.24
N GLY A 318 -2.88 -11.47 18.62
CA GLY A 318 -2.50 -11.13 17.26
C GLY A 318 -3.45 -11.67 16.19
N LEU A 319 -3.17 -11.33 14.95
CA LEU A 319 -3.95 -11.76 13.79
C LEU A 319 -3.64 -13.23 13.45
N ALA A 320 -4.53 -13.86 12.73
CA ALA A 320 -4.26 -15.16 12.12
C ALA A 320 -3.16 -15.04 11.05
N SER A 321 -2.25 -15.99 11.03
CA SER A 321 -1.23 -16.10 9.98
C SER A 321 -1.85 -16.54 8.64
N VAL A 322 -1.09 -16.41 7.57
CA VAL A 322 -1.47 -16.90 6.24
C VAL A 322 -1.84 -18.39 6.27
N ASP A 323 -1.05 -19.19 6.98
CA ASP A 323 -1.26 -20.63 7.06
C ASP A 323 -2.52 -20.98 7.89
N GLU A 324 -2.76 -20.31 9.02
CA GLU A 324 -3.98 -20.51 9.82
C GLU A 324 -5.25 -20.19 9.01
N ILE A 325 -5.25 -19.11 8.21
CA ILE A 325 -6.38 -18.77 7.34
C ILE A 325 -6.55 -19.83 6.25
N LYS A 326 -5.47 -20.25 5.62
CA LYS A 326 -5.47 -21.29 4.58
C LYS A 326 -5.99 -22.62 5.11
N ASP A 327 -5.50 -23.06 6.28
CA ASP A 327 -5.91 -24.32 6.91
C ASP A 327 -7.40 -24.31 7.30
N TYR A 328 -7.88 -23.19 7.86
CA TYR A 328 -9.30 -23.00 8.16
C TYR A 328 -10.18 -23.15 6.90
N LEU A 329 -9.81 -22.45 5.83
CA LEU A 329 -10.54 -22.51 4.57
C LEU A 329 -10.48 -23.91 3.93
N GLN A 330 -9.32 -24.58 3.98
CA GLN A 330 -9.16 -25.95 3.50
C GLN A 330 -10.05 -26.93 4.26
N GLN A 331 -10.18 -26.78 5.57
CA GLN A 331 -11.09 -27.61 6.38
C GLN A 331 -12.56 -27.44 5.98
N LEU A 332 -13.00 -26.20 5.68
CA LEU A 332 -14.35 -25.95 5.20
C LEU A 332 -14.60 -26.58 3.82
N VAL A 333 -13.62 -26.49 2.91
CA VAL A 333 -13.69 -27.11 1.58
C VAL A 333 -13.78 -28.63 1.68
N VAL A 334 -12.94 -29.26 2.50
CA VAL A 334 -12.94 -30.73 2.70
C VAL A 334 -14.29 -31.22 3.25
N ARG A 335 -14.92 -30.46 4.13
CA ARG A 335 -16.26 -30.78 4.70
C ARG A 335 -17.42 -30.54 3.72
N SER A 336 -17.15 -29.93 2.54
CA SER A 336 -18.18 -29.56 1.56
C SER A 336 -17.88 -30.12 0.17
N PRO A 337 -17.75 -31.45 0.02
CA PRO A 337 -17.35 -32.07 -1.25
C PRO A 337 -18.35 -31.74 -2.37
N GLY A 338 -17.81 -31.40 -3.55
CA GLY A 338 -18.61 -31.07 -4.73
C GLY A 338 -19.18 -29.64 -4.75
N LEU A 339 -19.10 -28.88 -3.65
CA LEU A 339 -19.53 -27.47 -3.61
C LEU A 339 -18.38 -26.50 -3.78
N ALA A 340 -17.19 -26.87 -3.35
CA ALA A 340 -16.02 -25.99 -3.39
C ALA A 340 -14.73 -26.80 -3.63
N TYR A 341 -13.72 -26.10 -4.20
CA TYR A 341 -12.34 -26.56 -4.23
C TYR A 341 -11.40 -25.35 -4.06
N MET A 342 -10.17 -25.62 -3.65
CA MET A 342 -9.13 -24.62 -3.49
C MET A 342 -7.96 -24.95 -4.42
N GLU A 343 -7.45 -23.94 -5.14
CA GLU A 343 -6.31 -24.03 -6.04
C GLU A 343 -5.23 -23.03 -5.62
N ASN A 344 -3.98 -23.42 -5.75
CA ASN A 344 -2.85 -22.49 -5.60
C ASN A 344 -2.47 -21.96 -6.98
N ILE A 345 -2.69 -20.68 -7.24
CA ILE A 345 -2.43 -20.07 -8.55
C ILE A 345 -0.95 -19.76 -8.80
N GLY A 346 -0.11 -19.90 -7.80
CA GLY A 346 1.33 -19.72 -7.89
C GLY A 346 2.02 -19.62 -6.55
N VAL A 347 3.33 -19.37 -6.60
CA VAL A 347 4.20 -19.25 -5.44
C VAL A 347 4.90 -17.91 -5.51
N THR A 348 4.94 -17.17 -4.39
CA THR A 348 5.63 -15.90 -4.29
C THR A 348 7.14 -16.08 -4.20
N LYS A 349 7.89 -15.00 -4.29
CA LYS A 349 9.35 -14.99 -4.11
C LYS A 349 9.79 -15.50 -2.72
N GLN A 350 8.94 -15.36 -1.71
CA GLN A 350 9.19 -15.86 -0.35
C GLN A 350 8.73 -17.32 -0.14
N GLY A 351 8.34 -18.01 -1.21
CA GLY A 351 7.92 -19.41 -1.17
C GLY A 351 6.49 -19.64 -0.68
N ARG A 352 5.67 -18.59 -0.53
CA ARG A 352 4.27 -18.75 -0.10
C ARG A 352 3.34 -18.97 -1.28
N THR A 353 2.39 -19.88 -1.12
CA THR A 353 1.36 -20.14 -2.14
C THR A 353 0.22 -19.12 -2.05
N ILE A 354 -0.37 -18.78 -3.20
CA ILE A 354 -1.53 -17.88 -3.29
C ILE A 354 -2.78 -18.73 -3.53
N PRO A 355 -3.64 -18.91 -2.52
CA PRO A 355 -4.84 -19.72 -2.64
C PRO A 355 -5.99 -18.95 -3.29
N VAL A 356 -6.72 -19.61 -4.18
CA VAL A 356 -8.01 -19.18 -4.70
C VAL A 356 -9.04 -20.29 -4.42
N LEU A 357 -10.17 -19.90 -3.85
CA LEU A 357 -11.27 -20.81 -3.60
C LEU A 357 -12.35 -20.61 -4.68
N TYR A 358 -12.84 -21.69 -5.20
CA TYR A 358 -13.94 -21.72 -6.16
C TYR A 358 -15.14 -22.41 -5.55
N LEU A 359 -16.29 -21.72 -5.52
CA LEU A 359 -17.53 -22.21 -4.94
C LEU A 359 -18.66 -22.17 -5.99
N GLY A 360 -19.39 -23.25 -6.06
CA GLY A 360 -20.44 -23.44 -7.08
C GLY A 360 -19.84 -23.65 -8.47
N THR A 361 -20.47 -24.51 -9.27
CA THR A 361 -20.04 -24.77 -10.66
C THR A 361 -20.50 -23.64 -11.57
N PRO A 362 -19.58 -22.97 -12.32
CA PRO A 362 -19.96 -21.92 -13.25
C PRO A 362 -20.75 -22.49 -14.44
N ASP A 363 -21.83 -21.82 -14.82
CA ASP A 363 -22.58 -22.09 -16.04
C ASP A 363 -23.02 -20.78 -16.71
N LYS A 364 -23.67 -20.86 -17.89
CA LYS A 364 -24.12 -19.68 -18.66
C LYS A 364 -25.21 -18.87 -17.94
N LYS A 365 -25.99 -19.49 -17.04
CA LYS A 365 -27.10 -18.84 -16.32
C LYS A 365 -26.67 -18.18 -15.04
N LYS A 366 -25.57 -18.64 -14.43
CA LYS A 366 -25.04 -18.12 -13.17
C LYS A 366 -24.22 -16.85 -13.40
N VAL A 367 -24.30 -15.92 -12.45
CA VAL A 367 -23.37 -14.77 -12.38
C VAL A 367 -22.06 -15.26 -11.78
N ARG A 368 -20.96 -15.01 -12.47
CA ARG A 368 -19.61 -15.29 -11.96
C ARG A 368 -19.11 -14.10 -11.17
N VAL A 369 -18.79 -14.33 -9.92
CA VAL A 369 -18.31 -13.28 -9.02
C VAL A 369 -16.85 -13.55 -8.67
N TRP A 370 -16.02 -12.52 -8.70
CA TRP A 370 -14.66 -12.50 -8.17
C TRP A 370 -14.62 -11.64 -6.94
N ILE A 371 -14.11 -12.16 -5.83
CA ILE A 371 -13.90 -11.38 -4.60
C ILE A 371 -12.44 -11.55 -4.19
N GLN A 372 -11.73 -10.46 -3.99
CA GLN A 372 -10.37 -10.46 -3.46
C GLN A 372 -10.25 -9.58 -2.25
N ALA A 373 -9.34 -9.93 -1.33
CA ALA A 373 -9.04 -9.18 -0.13
C ALA A 373 -7.52 -9.16 0.12
N ALA A 374 -7.10 -8.30 1.03
CA ALA A 374 -5.70 -8.12 1.42
C ALA A 374 -4.73 -7.99 0.23
N LEU A 375 -5.14 -7.20 -0.78
CA LEU A 375 -4.23 -6.76 -1.86
C LEU A 375 -3.10 -5.89 -1.30
N HIS A 376 -3.35 -5.18 -0.19
CA HIS A 376 -2.34 -4.63 0.69
C HIS A 376 -2.23 -5.50 1.94
N GLY A 377 -1.03 -5.95 2.28
CA GLY A 377 -0.84 -6.92 3.34
C GLY A 377 -1.15 -6.41 4.77
N ASN A 378 -1.22 -5.09 4.96
CA ASN A 378 -1.58 -4.47 6.24
C ASN A 378 -3.09 -4.18 6.38
N GLU A 379 -3.94 -4.85 5.58
CA GLU A 379 -5.40 -4.70 5.54
C GLU A 379 -6.08 -6.06 5.86
N PRO A 380 -6.01 -6.55 7.11
CA PRO A 380 -6.35 -7.93 7.44
C PRO A 380 -7.86 -8.22 7.57
N ALA A 381 -8.72 -7.20 7.79
CA ALA A 381 -10.13 -7.44 8.04
C ALA A 381 -10.87 -8.04 6.83
N GLY A 382 -10.40 -7.72 5.61
CA GLY A 382 -10.94 -8.31 4.38
C GLY A 382 -10.69 -9.82 4.28
N ALA A 383 -9.53 -10.31 4.73
CA ALA A 383 -9.23 -11.74 4.76
C ALA A 383 -10.14 -12.49 5.72
N GLU A 384 -10.39 -11.94 6.89
CA GLU A 384 -11.31 -12.49 7.89
C GLU A 384 -12.76 -12.46 7.39
N ALA A 385 -13.17 -11.38 6.71
CA ALA A 385 -14.50 -11.29 6.07
C ALA A 385 -14.71 -12.38 5.02
N VAL A 386 -13.68 -12.74 4.25
CA VAL A 386 -13.72 -13.86 3.30
C VAL A 386 -13.87 -15.20 4.05
N CYS A 387 -13.20 -15.40 5.18
CA CYS A 387 -13.39 -16.60 6.02
C CYS A 387 -14.84 -16.73 6.49
N MET A 388 -15.45 -15.63 6.97
CA MET A 388 -16.88 -15.59 7.33
C MET A 388 -17.77 -15.92 6.13
N LEU A 389 -17.46 -15.37 4.97
CA LEU A 389 -18.26 -15.58 3.75
C LEU A 389 -18.20 -17.04 3.28
N VAL A 390 -17.01 -17.67 3.29
CA VAL A 390 -16.85 -19.08 2.92
C VAL A 390 -17.63 -19.97 3.88
N ARG A 391 -17.54 -19.71 5.20
CA ARG A 391 -18.34 -20.42 6.21
C ARG A 391 -19.85 -20.27 5.93
N TYR A 392 -20.32 -19.04 5.67
CA TYR A 392 -21.72 -18.78 5.32
C TYR A 392 -22.15 -19.58 4.09
N LEU A 393 -21.38 -19.55 3.02
CA LEU A 393 -21.71 -20.21 1.75
C LEU A 393 -21.69 -21.74 1.85
N LEU A 394 -20.85 -22.32 2.70
CA LEU A 394 -20.69 -23.79 2.80
C LEU A 394 -21.45 -24.42 3.96
N CYS A 395 -21.71 -23.68 5.05
CA CYS A 395 -22.29 -24.24 6.27
C CYS A 395 -23.74 -23.79 6.51
N GLU A 396 -24.15 -22.60 6.04
CA GLU A 396 -25.51 -22.09 6.22
C GLU A 396 -26.40 -22.43 5.02
N LYS A 397 -27.71 -22.70 5.27
CA LYS A 397 -28.65 -23.09 4.21
C LYS A 397 -28.81 -22.02 3.14
N GLU A 398 -29.00 -20.78 3.58
CA GLU A 398 -29.20 -19.62 2.72
C GLU A 398 -27.96 -19.37 1.84
N GLY A 399 -26.76 -19.54 2.40
CA GLY A 399 -25.50 -19.44 1.67
C GLY A 399 -25.37 -20.50 0.58
N ARG A 400 -25.69 -21.76 0.88
CA ARG A 400 -25.68 -22.85 -0.10
C ARG A 400 -26.70 -22.63 -1.21
N GLU A 401 -27.89 -22.10 -0.90
CA GLU A 401 -28.92 -21.79 -1.89
C GLU A 401 -28.46 -20.74 -2.89
N LEU A 402 -27.64 -19.76 -2.49
CA LEU A 402 -27.06 -18.77 -3.41
C LEU A 402 -26.20 -19.43 -4.50
N LEU A 403 -25.48 -20.51 -4.20
CA LEU A 403 -24.60 -21.21 -5.14
C LEU A 403 -25.38 -21.87 -6.31
N ASN A 404 -26.72 -21.98 -6.21
CA ASN A 404 -27.56 -22.36 -7.33
C ASN A 404 -27.67 -21.28 -8.42
N HIS A 405 -27.40 -20.02 -8.07
CA HIS A 405 -27.59 -18.83 -8.92
C HIS A 405 -26.31 -18.12 -9.30
N ILE A 406 -25.25 -18.33 -8.52
CA ILE A 406 -23.92 -17.73 -8.69
C ILE A 406 -22.83 -18.77 -8.67
N ALA A 407 -21.66 -18.42 -9.19
CA ALA A 407 -20.41 -19.11 -8.97
C ALA A 407 -19.37 -18.08 -8.51
N VAL A 408 -18.57 -18.40 -7.51
CA VAL A 408 -17.70 -17.43 -6.85
C VAL A 408 -16.25 -17.92 -6.85
N ALA A 409 -15.34 -17.06 -7.23
CA ALA A 409 -13.89 -17.20 -6.99
C ALA A 409 -13.48 -16.21 -5.89
N LEU A 410 -12.81 -16.71 -4.85
CA LEU A 410 -12.43 -15.95 -3.67
C LEU A 410 -10.91 -15.99 -3.47
N VAL A 411 -10.28 -14.84 -3.37
CA VAL A 411 -8.87 -14.67 -2.99
C VAL A 411 -8.82 -14.07 -1.58
N PRO A 412 -8.62 -14.88 -0.54
CA PRO A 412 -8.68 -14.41 0.84
C PRO A 412 -7.51 -13.45 1.16
N ILE A 413 -6.33 -13.75 0.65
CA ILE A 413 -5.12 -12.95 0.84
C ILE A 413 -4.41 -12.85 -0.51
N ALA A 414 -4.55 -11.73 -1.20
CA ALA A 414 -3.92 -11.51 -2.50
C ALA A 414 -2.40 -11.27 -2.36
N ASN A 415 -1.97 -10.54 -1.32
CA ASN A 415 -0.57 -10.26 -1.01
C ASN A 415 -0.12 -11.05 0.22
N VAL A 416 0.12 -12.35 0.03
CA VAL A 416 0.48 -13.26 1.14
C VAL A 416 1.78 -12.88 1.83
N ASP A 417 2.78 -12.35 1.12
CA ASP A 417 4.05 -11.93 1.70
C ASP A 417 3.90 -10.65 2.51
N GLY A 418 3.22 -9.65 1.97
CA GLY A 418 2.90 -8.42 2.69
C GLY A 418 2.03 -8.67 3.92
N TYR A 419 1.04 -9.58 3.81
CA TYR A 419 0.18 -9.96 4.92
C TYR A 419 0.96 -10.61 6.06
N ALA A 420 1.87 -11.52 5.75
CA ALA A 420 2.69 -12.21 6.75
C ALA A 420 3.49 -11.26 7.64
N ILE A 421 3.84 -10.08 7.14
CA ILE A 421 4.61 -9.05 7.86
C ILE A 421 3.81 -7.75 8.08
N GLN A 422 2.50 -7.78 7.82
CA GLN A 422 1.58 -6.64 7.97
C GLN A 422 2.07 -5.36 7.27
N GLN A 423 2.55 -5.51 6.03
CA GLN A 423 3.00 -4.42 5.19
C GLN A 423 2.15 -4.27 3.94
N ARG A 424 1.96 -3.02 3.51
CA ARG A 424 1.16 -2.67 2.33
C ARG A 424 1.68 -3.33 1.05
N ARG A 425 2.99 -3.27 0.84
CA ARG A 425 3.65 -3.66 -0.42
C ARG A 425 3.97 -5.16 -0.45
N SER A 426 4.18 -5.68 -1.67
CA SER A 426 4.69 -7.04 -1.88
C SER A 426 6.14 -7.19 -1.39
N ALA A 427 6.65 -8.42 -1.39
CA ALA A 427 8.05 -8.71 -1.06
C ALA A 427 9.06 -8.02 -2.01
N ASP A 428 8.66 -7.72 -3.23
CA ASP A 428 9.47 -7.00 -4.21
C ASP A 428 9.32 -5.47 -4.12
N GLY A 429 8.53 -4.98 -3.17
CA GLY A 429 8.35 -3.55 -2.89
C GLY A 429 7.27 -2.86 -3.72
N TYR A 430 6.49 -3.60 -4.52
CA TYR A 430 5.43 -3.03 -5.34
C TYR A 430 4.13 -2.83 -4.56
N ASP A 431 3.43 -1.74 -4.82
CA ASP A 431 2.03 -1.58 -4.47
C ASP A 431 1.18 -2.31 -5.52
N LEU A 432 0.61 -3.46 -5.15
CA LEU A 432 -0.16 -4.28 -6.09
C LEU A 432 -1.39 -3.56 -6.64
N ASN A 433 -1.93 -2.55 -5.91
CA ASN A 433 -3.04 -1.71 -6.39
C ASN A 433 -2.56 -0.48 -7.20
N ARG A 434 -1.29 -0.46 -7.62
CA ARG A 434 -0.71 0.46 -8.60
C ARG A 434 -0.07 -0.30 -9.76
N ASP A 435 -0.10 -1.64 -9.69
CA ASP A 435 0.55 -2.54 -10.64
C ASP A 435 -0.43 -3.25 -11.58
N GLN A 436 -1.73 -3.03 -11.45
CA GLN A 436 -2.78 -3.79 -12.16
C GLN A 436 -2.68 -3.78 -13.68
N SER A 437 -2.10 -2.75 -14.27
CA SER A 437 -1.85 -2.64 -15.71
C SER A 437 -0.35 -2.65 -16.07
N LYS A 438 0.55 -2.52 -15.08
CA LYS A 438 2.00 -2.55 -15.29
C LYS A 438 2.55 -3.96 -15.33
N LEU A 439 2.04 -4.86 -14.49
CA LEU A 439 2.46 -6.26 -14.35
C LEU A 439 3.96 -6.40 -14.06
N GLU A 440 4.49 -5.56 -13.17
CA GLU A 440 5.89 -5.61 -12.73
C GLU A 440 6.09 -6.68 -11.63
N ASP A 441 5.05 -6.91 -10.82
CA ASP A 441 5.06 -7.90 -9.75
C ASP A 441 4.44 -9.23 -10.21
N ALA A 442 5.13 -10.33 -9.90
CA ALA A 442 4.68 -11.67 -10.25
C ALA A 442 3.32 -12.04 -9.62
N VAL A 443 3.02 -11.53 -8.42
CA VAL A 443 1.74 -11.75 -7.75
C VAL A 443 0.61 -11.09 -8.54
N THR A 444 0.82 -9.85 -9.02
CA THR A 444 -0.17 -9.18 -9.88
C THR A 444 -0.44 -9.98 -11.14
N LEU A 445 0.61 -10.49 -11.80
CA LEU A 445 0.47 -11.30 -13.01
C LEU A 445 -0.36 -12.55 -12.76
N LEU A 446 -0.07 -13.31 -11.70
CA LEU A 446 -0.80 -14.53 -11.32
C LEU A 446 -2.27 -14.24 -11.04
N LEU A 447 -2.55 -13.19 -10.26
CA LEU A 447 -3.92 -12.74 -9.97
C LEU A 447 -4.67 -12.38 -11.26
N LYS A 448 -4.02 -11.66 -12.20
CA LYS A 448 -4.66 -11.28 -13.46
C LYS A 448 -4.94 -12.48 -14.36
N GLN A 449 -4.04 -13.43 -14.45
CA GLN A 449 -4.26 -14.67 -15.22
C GLN A 449 -5.46 -15.46 -14.66
N SER A 450 -5.52 -15.63 -13.34
CA SER A 450 -6.64 -16.32 -12.68
C SER A 450 -7.96 -15.54 -12.86
N TYR A 451 -7.94 -14.21 -12.69
CA TYR A 451 -9.08 -13.33 -12.93
C TYR A 451 -9.61 -13.46 -14.37
N GLN A 452 -8.75 -13.40 -15.37
CA GLN A 452 -9.14 -13.50 -16.79
C GLN A 452 -9.66 -14.91 -17.13
N GLN A 453 -9.05 -15.94 -16.58
CA GLN A 453 -9.53 -17.32 -16.76
C GLN A 453 -10.94 -17.50 -16.14
N TRP A 454 -11.18 -16.91 -14.96
CA TRP A 454 -12.51 -16.90 -14.35
C TRP A 454 -13.51 -16.06 -15.13
N ASN A 455 -13.05 -14.98 -15.76
CA ASN A 455 -13.85 -14.04 -16.56
C ASN A 455 -15.13 -13.60 -15.82
N PRO A 456 -15.03 -12.85 -14.74
CA PRO A 456 -16.14 -12.51 -13.86
C PRO A 456 -17.15 -11.57 -14.54
N ASP A 457 -18.39 -11.65 -14.08
CA ASP A 457 -19.46 -10.71 -14.38
C ASP A 457 -19.49 -9.56 -13.36
N VAL A 458 -19.12 -9.87 -12.11
CA VAL A 458 -19.04 -8.92 -10.98
C VAL A 458 -17.71 -9.14 -10.26
N ALA A 459 -17.04 -8.08 -9.88
CA ALA A 459 -15.81 -8.13 -9.12
C ALA A 459 -15.89 -7.20 -7.90
N LEU A 460 -15.50 -7.71 -6.74
CA LEU A 460 -15.41 -6.97 -5.48
C LEU A 460 -13.97 -7.03 -4.95
N ASP A 461 -13.42 -5.87 -4.63
CA ASP A 461 -12.12 -5.72 -3.97
C ASP A 461 -12.29 -5.11 -2.59
N ILE A 462 -11.82 -5.81 -1.55
CA ILE A 462 -12.00 -5.42 -0.15
C ILE A 462 -10.69 -4.88 0.39
N HIS A 463 -10.70 -3.60 0.73
CA HIS A 463 -9.59 -2.85 1.30
C HIS A 463 -9.91 -2.26 2.66
N GLU A 464 -8.89 -1.66 3.28
CA GLU A 464 -9.06 -0.86 4.50
C GLU A 464 -8.45 0.53 4.33
N TYR A 465 -9.13 1.56 4.82
CA TYR A 465 -8.66 2.93 4.77
C TYR A 465 -8.15 3.45 6.12
N THR A 466 -7.29 4.47 6.08
CA THR A 466 -6.80 5.21 7.26
C THR A 466 -7.84 6.23 7.69
N PRO A 467 -8.56 6.03 8.81
CA PRO A 467 -9.59 6.97 9.26
C PRO A 467 -9.02 8.27 9.81
N LEU A 468 -7.86 8.20 10.46
CA LEU A 468 -7.14 9.33 11.02
C LEU A 468 -6.11 9.86 10.03
N ARG A 469 -6.30 11.06 9.51
CA ARG A 469 -5.37 11.71 8.60
C ARG A 469 -5.07 13.12 9.07
N ARG A 470 -3.83 13.56 8.91
CA ARG A 470 -3.39 14.92 9.32
C ARG A 470 -4.18 16.03 8.64
N GLU A 471 -4.52 15.80 7.38
CA GLU A 471 -5.27 16.77 6.57
C GLU A 471 -6.63 17.07 7.19
N PHE A 472 -7.24 16.11 7.90
CA PHE A 472 -8.54 16.32 8.56
C PHE A 472 -8.44 17.25 9.77
N ASN A 473 -7.25 17.41 10.36
CA ASN A 473 -7.04 18.36 11.46
C ASN A 473 -7.27 19.83 11.03
N LEU A 474 -7.17 20.12 9.73
CA LEU A 474 -7.49 21.44 9.18
C LEU A 474 -8.97 21.85 9.40
N LEU A 475 -9.86 20.88 9.63
CA LEU A 475 -11.29 21.15 9.81
C LEU A 475 -11.59 21.88 11.13
N ARG A 476 -10.92 21.50 12.21
CA ARG A 476 -11.17 22.06 13.56
C ARG A 476 -9.88 22.33 14.37
N GLY A 477 -8.71 22.16 13.80
CA GLY A 477 -7.43 22.31 14.52
C GLY A 477 -7.18 21.24 15.59
N VAL A 478 -7.88 20.11 15.53
CA VAL A 478 -7.81 19.01 16.51
C VAL A 478 -7.75 17.66 15.78
N PRO A 479 -7.29 16.59 16.44
CA PRO A 479 -7.31 15.25 15.87
C PRO A 479 -8.71 14.88 15.40
N THR A 480 -8.84 14.65 14.09
CA THR A 480 -10.12 14.43 13.43
C THR A 480 -10.04 13.19 12.55
N ALA A 481 -11.07 12.34 12.61
CA ALA A 481 -11.16 11.11 11.82
C ALA A 481 -12.41 11.11 10.94
N ASN A 482 -12.32 10.44 9.78
CA ASN A 482 -13.51 10.07 9.02
C ASN A 482 -14.38 9.11 9.86
N ALA A 483 -15.71 9.36 9.87
CA ALA A 483 -16.65 8.65 10.74
C ALA A 483 -17.26 7.38 10.11
N ALA A 484 -17.01 7.08 8.84
CA ALA A 484 -17.62 5.93 8.18
C ALA A 484 -16.98 4.60 8.61
N ASP A 485 -17.78 3.55 8.70
CA ASP A 485 -17.31 2.17 8.82
C ASP A 485 -16.83 1.63 7.45
N VAL A 486 -17.57 1.98 6.39
CA VAL A 486 -17.31 1.52 5.03
C VAL A 486 -17.41 2.67 4.04
N LEU A 487 -16.43 2.77 3.16
CA LEU A 487 -16.40 3.73 2.07
C LEU A 487 -16.37 2.98 0.72
N PHE A 488 -17.15 3.44 -0.25
CA PHE A 488 -17.20 2.88 -1.60
C PHE A 488 -16.41 3.75 -2.57
N LEU A 489 -15.50 3.14 -3.33
CA LEU A 489 -14.72 3.82 -4.37
C LEU A 489 -15.31 3.53 -5.76
N PRO A 490 -16.07 4.46 -6.35
CA PRO A 490 -16.57 4.30 -7.70
C PRO A 490 -15.46 4.50 -8.73
N THR A 491 -15.58 3.83 -9.90
CA THR A 491 -14.72 4.12 -11.04
C THR A 491 -15.30 5.20 -11.92
N GLY A 492 -14.56 6.29 -12.09
CA GLY A 492 -14.93 7.43 -12.95
C GLY A 492 -14.33 7.36 -14.36
N HIS A 493 -13.64 6.29 -14.73
CA HIS A 493 -12.96 6.17 -16.02
C HIS A 493 -13.98 6.11 -17.19
N LEU A 494 -13.87 7.06 -18.14
CA LEU A 494 -14.89 7.24 -19.18
C LEU A 494 -14.93 6.10 -20.20
N ASN A 495 -13.83 5.38 -20.43
CA ASN A 495 -13.80 4.20 -21.29
C ASN A 495 -14.44 2.94 -20.66
N ALA A 496 -14.68 2.95 -19.34
CA ALA A 496 -15.44 1.86 -18.71
C ALA A 496 -16.93 1.97 -19.05
N PRO A 497 -17.62 0.86 -19.41
CA PRO A 497 -18.99 0.91 -19.87
C PRO A 497 -19.94 1.57 -18.87
N LEU A 498 -20.59 2.68 -19.24
CA LEU A 498 -21.48 3.46 -18.38
C LEU A 498 -22.55 2.59 -17.71
N ALA A 499 -23.18 1.67 -18.47
CA ALA A 499 -24.24 0.79 -17.94
C ALA A 499 -23.75 -0.10 -16.80
N LEU A 500 -22.45 -0.49 -16.76
CA LEU A 500 -21.87 -1.31 -15.72
C LEU A 500 -21.44 -0.45 -14.52
N ARG A 501 -20.92 0.76 -14.75
CA ARG A 501 -20.67 1.75 -13.70
C ARG A 501 -21.98 2.13 -12.98
N THR A 502 -23.05 2.33 -13.74
CA THR A 502 -24.40 2.58 -13.17
C THR A 502 -24.89 1.39 -12.33
N LEU A 503 -24.68 0.14 -12.80
CA LEU A 503 -25.04 -1.03 -11.99
C LEU A 503 -24.27 -1.08 -10.67
N SER A 504 -22.98 -0.77 -10.69
CA SER A 504 -22.16 -0.72 -9.47
C SER A 504 -22.73 0.27 -8.46
N GLU A 505 -23.04 1.50 -8.91
CA GLU A 505 -23.49 2.59 -8.04
C GLU A 505 -24.97 2.49 -7.63
N GLU A 506 -25.87 2.25 -8.59
CA GLU A 506 -27.31 2.34 -8.38
C GLU A 506 -27.94 1.05 -7.86
N LEU A 507 -27.25 -0.08 -7.98
CA LEU A 507 -27.75 -1.36 -7.49
C LEU A 507 -26.86 -1.88 -6.36
N PHE A 508 -25.64 -2.32 -6.67
CA PHE A 508 -24.81 -3.04 -5.70
C PHE A 508 -24.42 -2.18 -4.49
N ARG A 509 -23.94 -0.95 -4.70
CA ARG A 509 -23.59 -0.05 -3.60
C ARG A 509 -24.81 0.28 -2.75
N ARG A 510 -25.96 0.64 -3.37
CA ARG A 510 -27.18 0.98 -2.62
C ARG A 510 -27.70 -0.17 -1.76
N GLU A 511 -27.71 -1.38 -2.31
CA GLU A 511 -28.12 -2.57 -1.57
C GLU A 511 -27.18 -2.86 -0.39
N ALA A 512 -25.86 -2.70 -0.60
CA ALA A 512 -24.88 -2.85 0.45
C ALA A 512 -25.04 -1.77 1.54
N GLU A 513 -25.30 -0.50 1.18
CA GLU A 513 -25.57 0.60 2.13
C GLU A 513 -26.83 0.33 2.98
N VAL A 514 -27.88 -0.21 2.39
CA VAL A 514 -29.11 -0.58 3.13
C VAL A 514 -28.79 -1.62 4.21
N VAL A 515 -28.03 -2.65 3.88
CA VAL A 515 -27.66 -3.69 4.85
C VAL A 515 -26.73 -3.15 5.93
N LEU A 516 -25.73 -2.35 5.57
CA LEU A 516 -24.84 -1.72 6.54
C LEU A 516 -25.61 -0.81 7.51
N ASN A 517 -26.46 0.06 6.99
CA ASN A 517 -27.26 0.98 7.80
C ASN A 517 -28.23 0.23 8.73
N SER A 518 -28.84 -0.87 8.25
CA SER A 518 -29.73 -1.72 9.07
C SER A 518 -28.98 -2.42 10.20
N ALA A 519 -27.67 -2.68 10.02
CA ALA A 519 -26.79 -3.23 11.03
C ALA A 519 -26.16 -2.15 11.95
N GLY A 520 -26.45 -0.88 11.74
CA GLY A 520 -25.91 0.25 12.51
C GLY A 520 -24.48 0.66 12.09
N TYR A 521 -24.10 0.39 10.85
CA TYR A 521 -22.80 0.76 10.28
C TYR A 521 -22.94 1.95 9.34
N ALA A 522 -22.09 2.96 9.53
CA ALA A 522 -22.06 4.14 8.69
C ALA A 522 -21.31 3.88 7.37
N SER A 523 -21.89 4.32 6.26
CA SER A 523 -21.27 4.19 4.95
C SER A 523 -21.18 5.53 4.22
N GLY A 524 -20.28 5.61 3.22
CA GLY A 524 -20.11 6.79 2.39
C GLY A 524 -19.25 6.51 1.14
N PHE A 525 -18.89 7.56 0.44
CA PHE A 525 -17.96 7.45 -0.69
C PHE A 525 -16.50 7.58 -0.20
N TYR A 526 -15.61 6.80 -0.82
CA TYR A 526 -14.17 6.92 -0.58
C TYR A 526 -13.58 8.15 -1.29
N PHE A 527 -12.66 8.81 -0.60
CA PHE A 527 -11.91 9.94 -1.12
C PHE A 527 -10.49 9.96 -0.57
N THR A 528 -9.60 10.54 -1.36
CA THR A 528 -8.26 10.91 -0.90
C THR A 528 -8.27 12.39 -0.54
N PRO A 529 -7.88 12.79 0.68
CA PRO A 529 -7.75 14.19 1.03
C PRO A 529 -6.54 14.82 0.34
N ARG A 530 -6.68 16.07 -0.06
CA ARG A 530 -5.63 16.91 -0.61
C ARG A 530 -5.70 18.28 0.03
N VAL A 531 -4.55 18.87 0.33
CA VAL A 531 -4.47 20.26 0.76
C VAL A 531 -4.15 21.13 -0.45
N ALA A 532 -5.00 22.09 -0.75
CA ALA A 532 -4.82 23.08 -1.79
C ALA A 532 -5.08 24.46 -1.18
N ASP A 533 -4.12 25.38 -1.32
CA ASP A 533 -4.22 26.74 -0.77
C ASP A 533 -4.64 26.79 0.71
N GLY A 534 -4.05 25.89 1.51
CA GLY A 534 -4.34 25.78 2.94
C GLY A 534 -5.72 25.19 3.28
N SER A 535 -6.51 24.80 2.30
CA SER A 535 -7.86 24.23 2.47
C SER A 535 -7.91 22.75 2.11
N LEU A 536 -8.78 22.00 2.78
CA LEU A 536 -9.02 20.60 2.50
C LEU A 536 -9.92 20.44 1.27
N VAL A 537 -9.43 19.71 0.28
CA VAL A 537 -10.15 19.31 -0.93
C VAL A 537 -10.16 17.78 -1.01
N LEU A 538 -11.30 17.20 -1.33
CA LEU A 538 -11.44 15.76 -1.49
C LEU A 538 -11.26 15.36 -2.96
N VAL A 539 -10.70 14.17 -3.21
CA VAL A 539 -10.61 13.57 -4.55
C VAL A 539 -11.38 12.25 -4.53
N LYS A 540 -12.51 12.20 -5.22
CA LYS A 540 -13.43 11.06 -5.28
C LYS A 540 -13.36 10.34 -6.62
N GLY A 541 -13.37 9.02 -6.60
CA GLY A 541 -13.44 8.15 -7.76
C GLY A 541 -12.07 7.79 -8.37
N ALA A 542 -11.93 6.53 -8.74
CA ALA A 542 -10.73 6.02 -9.42
C ALA A 542 -10.76 6.29 -10.92
N LYS A 543 -9.62 6.70 -11.49
CA LYS A 543 -9.45 6.99 -12.93
C LYS A 543 -8.33 6.19 -13.57
N SER A 544 -7.37 5.72 -12.81
CA SER A 544 -6.19 5.04 -13.35
C SER A 544 -6.43 3.54 -13.54
N PRO A 545 -6.08 2.94 -14.69
CA PRO A 545 -6.13 1.50 -14.90
C PRO A 545 -5.12 0.72 -14.04
N GLN A 546 -4.22 1.43 -13.36
CA GLN A 546 -3.30 0.84 -12.37
C GLN A 546 -4.02 0.38 -11.10
N SER A 547 -5.24 0.87 -10.81
CA SER A 547 -6.04 0.41 -9.69
C SER A 547 -6.96 -0.74 -10.09
N SER A 548 -7.21 -1.68 -9.17
CA SER A 548 -8.06 -2.85 -9.39
C SER A 548 -9.47 -2.48 -9.82
N SER A 549 -10.08 -1.47 -9.19
CA SER A 549 -11.44 -1.03 -9.50
C SER A 549 -11.60 -0.57 -10.95
N THR A 550 -10.69 0.27 -11.44
CA THR A 550 -10.73 0.77 -12.82
C THR A 550 -10.36 -0.34 -13.81
N PHE A 551 -9.34 -1.13 -13.51
CA PHE A 551 -8.95 -2.27 -14.34
C PHE A 551 -10.12 -3.24 -14.54
N GLN A 552 -10.76 -3.68 -13.46
CA GLN A 552 -11.91 -4.60 -13.50
C GLN A 552 -13.07 -4.04 -14.33
N ALA A 553 -13.39 -2.74 -14.16
CA ALA A 553 -14.44 -2.09 -14.94
C ALA A 553 -14.12 -2.04 -16.45
N LEU A 554 -12.85 -1.81 -16.82
CA LEU A 554 -12.38 -1.81 -18.20
C LEU A 554 -12.42 -3.20 -18.85
N THR A 555 -12.39 -4.29 -18.09
CA THR A 555 -12.58 -5.66 -18.58
C THR A 555 -14.04 -5.99 -18.89
N GLY A 556 -14.98 -5.09 -18.59
CA GLY A 556 -16.41 -5.30 -18.78
C GLY A 556 -17.08 -6.10 -17.66
N ALA A 557 -16.54 -6.05 -16.45
CA ALA A 557 -17.19 -6.51 -15.22
C ALA A 557 -17.88 -5.33 -14.50
N VAL A 558 -18.90 -5.62 -13.69
CA VAL A 558 -19.39 -4.68 -12.68
C VAL A 558 -18.38 -4.66 -11.55
N SER A 559 -17.68 -3.54 -11.38
CA SER A 559 -16.60 -3.41 -10.39
C SER A 559 -17.08 -2.71 -9.14
N LEU A 560 -16.89 -3.35 -7.99
CA LEU A 560 -17.07 -2.79 -6.67
C LEU A 560 -15.73 -2.73 -5.95
N PHE A 561 -15.51 -1.64 -5.24
CA PHE A 561 -14.33 -1.45 -4.43
C PHE A 561 -14.73 -0.83 -3.10
N VAL A 562 -14.36 -1.46 -2.02
CA VAL A 562 -14.73 -1.00 -0.68
C VAL A 562 -13.50 -0.82 0.19
N GLU A 563 -13.57 0.19 1.02
CA GLU A 563 -12.57 0.58 2.00
C GLU A 563 -13.21 0.52 3.39
N ILE A 564 -12.82 -0.45 4.19
CA ILE A 564 -13.27 -0.61 5.57
C ILE A 564 -12.39 0.28 6.47
N ARG A 565 -12.96 0.85 7.51
CA ARG A 565 -12.22 1.60 8.52
C ARG A 565 -11.21 0.69 9.22
N GLY A 566 -9.88 0.84 9.00
CA GLY A 566 -8.97 -0.17 9.55
C GLY A 566 -7.51 0.19 9.72
N ILE A 567 -6.89 0.85 8.75
CA ILE A 567 -5.45 1.11 8.79
C ILE A 567 -5.08 2.01 9.99
N GLY A 568 -4.09 1.58 10.76
CA GLY A 568 -3.62 2.29 11.95
C GLY A 568 -4.39 1.97 13.23
N LEU A 569 -5.45 1.14 13.17
CA LEU A 569 -6.24 0.77 14.35
C LEU A 569 -5.73 -0.51 15.07
N GLY A 570 -4.79 -1.24 14.47
CA GLY A 570 -4.30 -2.50 15.05
C GLY A 570 -5.45 -3.51 15.26
N PRO A 571 -5.58 -4.09 16.47
CA PRO A 571 -6.66 -5.04 16.78
C PRO A 571 -7.99 -4.38 17.15
N GLU A 572 -8.05 -3.04 17.24
CA GLU A 572 -9.25 -2.32 17.67
C GLU A 572 -10.40 -2.52 16.68
N CYS A 573 -11.60 -2.78 17.21
CA CYS A 573 -12.82 -2.97 16.43
C CYS A 573 -12.67 -4.03 15.30
N PHE A 574 -11.79 -5.01 15.45
CA PHE A 574 -11.49 -5.96 14.38
C PHE A 574 -12.70 -6.83 14.01
N ALA A 575 -13.51 -7.20 14.99
CA ALA A 575 -14.77 -7.92 14.76
C ALA A 575 -15.75 -7.08 13.91
N ARG A 576 -15.93 -5.79 14.27
CA ARG A 576 -16.76 -4.85 13.51
C ARG A 576 -16.27 -4.64 12.08
N ARG A 577 -14.96 -4.47 11.91
CA ARG A 577 -14.31 -4.32 10.59
C ARG A 577 -14.54 -5.55 9.71
N SER A 578 -14.33 -6.73 10.25
CA SER A 578 -14.52 -8.01 9.56
C SER A 578 -16.00 -8.23 9.20
N GLU A 579 -16.93 -7.89 10.09
CA GLU A 579 -18.36 -7.99 9.82
C GLU A 579 -18.79 -7.00 8.71
N CYS A 580 -18.29 -5.78 8.70
CA CYS A 580 -18.56 -4.84 7.61
C CYS A 580 -18.17 -5.43 6.25
N GLY A 581 -16.96 -5.99 6.13
CA GLY A 581 -16.51 -6.66 4.91
C GLY A 581 -17.38 -7.86 4.53
N PHE A 582 -17.74 -8.68 5.51
CA PHE A 582 -18.63 -9.82 5.31
C PHE A 582 -20.01 -9.38 4.82
N LEU A 583 -20.62 -8.38 5.42
CA LEU A 583 -21.96 -7.90 5.03
C LEU A 583 -21.96 -7.36 3.60
N VAL A 584 -20.96 -6.59 3.21
CA VAL A 584 -20.81 -6.10 1.83
C VAL A 584 -20.63 -7.26 0.86
N ALA A 585 -19.74 -8.20 1.17
CA ALA A 585 -19.47 -9.35 0.31
C ALA A 585 -20.70 -10.25 0.17
N ARG A 586 -21.37 -10.57 1.29
CA ARG A 586 -22.62 -11.33 1.28
C ARG A 586 -23.71 -10.64 0.46
N GLN A 587 -23.92 -9.33 0.69
CA GLN A 587 -24.94 -8.59 -0.07
C GLN A 587 -24.61 -8.50 -1.56
N THR A 588 -23.33 -8.38 -1.93
CA THR A 588 -22.89 -8.47 -3.32
C THR A 588 -23.35 -9.77 -3.97
N LEU A 589 -23.21 -10.91 -3.27
CA LEU A 589 -23.65 -12.22 -3.77
C LEU A 589 -25.17 -12.34 -3.83
N VAL A 590 -25.88 -11.84 -2.81
CA VAL A 590 -27.35 -11.82 -2.78
C VAL A 590 -27.90 -10.99 -3.95
N THR A 591 -27.39 -9.78 -4.14
CA THR A 591 -27.78 -8.89 -5.24
C THR A 591 -27.49 -9.55 -6.61
N ALA A 592 -26.31 -10.18 -6.76
CA ALA A 592 -25.94 -10.90 -7.98
C ALA A 592 -26.92 -12.07 -8.28
N ALA A 593 -27.33 -12.82 -7.27
CA ALA A 593 -28.28 -13.93 -7.41
C ALA A 593 -29.69 -13.44 -7.77
N GLN A 594 -30.19 -12.43 -7.03
CA GLN A 594 -31.54 -11.91 -7.21
C GLN A 594 -31.74 -11.23 -8.56
N HIS A 595 -30.74 -10.45 -9.01
CA HIS A 595 -30.81 -9.68 -10.26
C HIS A 595 -30.07 -10.34 -11.43
N ARG A 596 -29.75 -11.66 -11.33
CA ARG A 596 -28.87 -12.36 -12.28
C ARG A 596 -29.23 -12.17 -13.77
N ALA A 597 -30.53 -12.26 -14.11
CA ALA A 597 -30.97 -12.12 -15.49
C ALA A 597 -30.75 -10.72 -16.06
N SER A 598 -30.99 -9.69 -15.25
CA SER A 598 -30.76 -8.30 -15.64
C SER A 598 -29.26 -8.00 -15.74
N ILE A 599 -28.45 -8.47 -14.78
CA ILE A 599 -27.00 -8.30 -14.76
C ILE A 599 -26.37 -8.96 -15.99
N LYS A 600 -26.66 -10.23 -16.24
CA LYS A 600 -26.15 -10.97 -17.42
C LYS A 600 -26.51 -10.26 -18.73
N ARG A 601 -27.75 -9.82 -18.87
CA ARG A 601 -28.22 -9.09 -20.08
C ARG A 601 -27.42 -7.77 -20.24
N LYS A 602 -27.25 -6.97 -19.20
CA LYS A 602 -26.53 -5.70 -19.29
C LYS A 602 -25.04 -5.90 -19.60
N ILE A 603 -24.41 -6.91 -19.00
CA ILE A 603 -23.02 -7.27 -19.29
C ILE A 603 -22.86 -7.72 -20.75
N GLU A 604 -23.75 -8.60 -21.22
CA GLU A 604 -23.74 -9.05 -22.62
C GLU A 604 -23.92 -7.88 -23.59
N GLN A 605 -24.84 -6.97 -23.29
CA GLN A 605 -25.03 -5.75 -24.09
C GLN A 605 -23.79 -4.84 -24.07
N ALA A 606 -23.16 -4.66 -22.91
CA ALA A 606 -21.93 -3.87 -22.80
C ALA A 606 -20.79 -4.51 -23.60
N ARG A 607 -20.59 -5.83 -23.49
CA ARG A 607 -19.60 -6.58 -24.28
C ARG A 607 -19.86 -6.49 -25.77
N LYS A 608 -21.13 -6.65 -26.22
CA LYS A 608 -21.51 -6.48 -27.63
C LYS A 608 -21.26 -5.05 -28.12
N ARG A 609 -21.50 -4.03 -27.30
CA ARG A 609 -21.18 -2.64 -27.65
C ARG A 609 -19.66 -2.46 -27.78
N THR A 610 -18.84 -2.97 -26.85
CA THR A 610 -17.37 -2.89 -26.93
C THR A 610 -16.86 -3.51 -28.25
N LEU A 611 -17.38 -4.67 -28.66
CA LEU A 611 -17.02 -5.32 -29.94
C LEU A 611 -17.32 -4.47 -31.17
N LYS A 612 -18.31 -3.60 -31.10
CA LYS A 612 -18.81 -2.76 -32.21
C LYS A 612 -18.57 -1.27 -31.97
N ALA A 613 -17.78 -0.94 -30.96
CA ALA A 613 -17.60 0.45 -30.52
C ALA A 613 -16.94 1.27 -31.66
N THR A 614 -17.54 2.41 -31.94
CA THR A 614 -17.03 3.45 -32.84
C THR A 614 -16.86 4.78 -32.12
N GLU A 615 -17.30 4.86 -30.87
CA GLU A 615 -17.20 6.05 -30.06
C GLU A 615 -15.72 6.39 -29.78
N PRO A 616 -15.38 7.69 -29.69
CA PRO A 616 -14.03 8.12 -29.39
C PRO A 616 -13.46 7.48 -28.11
N ILE A 617 -12.16 7.33 -28.08
CA ILE A 617 -11.41 6.93 -26.88
C ILE A 617 -11.13 8.18 -26.05
N TYR A 618 -11.45 8.14 -24.78
CA TYR A 618 -11.14 9.19 -23.81
C TYR A 618 -9.73 8.97 -23.26
N VAL A 619 -8.79 9.82 -23.70
CA VAL A 619 -7.37 9.71 -23.29
C VAL A 619 -7.14 10.45 -21.98
N THR A 620 -7.60 11.71 -21.90
CA THR A 620 -7.55 12.49 -20.66
C THR A 620 -8.90 13.14 -20.37
N PHE A 621 -9.19 13.31 -19.09
CA PHE A 621 -10.42 13.94 -18.61
C PHE A 621 -10.21 14.56 -17.22
N THR A 622 -10.96 15.63 -16.93
CA THR A 622 -10.95 16.29 -15.61
C THR A 622 -11.98 15.65 -14.68
N SER A 623 -11.85 15.94 -13.40
CA SER A 623 -12.94 15.78 -12.44
C SER A 623 -13.51 17.16 -12.15
N ASP A 624 -14.84 17.29 -12.20
CA ASP A 624 -15.50 18.53 -11.88
C ASP A 624 -15.54 18.72 -10.35
N THR A 625 -15.50 19.97 -9.91
CA THR A 625 -15.57 20.29 -8.48
C THR A 625 -17.04 20.40 -8.06
N VAL A 626 -17.45 19.54 -7.15
CA VAL A 626 -18.74 19.58 -6.49
C VAL A 626 -18.56 19.63 -4.98
N ARG A 627 -19.63 19.93 -4.23
CA ARG A 627 -19.57 19.92 -2.77
C ARG A 627 -20.27 18.68 -2.24
N HIS A 628 -19.60 18.01 -1.29
CA HIS A 628 -20.16 16.84 -0.62
C HIS A 628 -20.12 17.02 0.90
N VAL A 629 -21.18 16.58 1.57
CA VAL A 629 -21.24 16.51 3.04
C VAL A 629 -20.58 15.22 3.50
N VAL A 630 -19.60 15.33 4.39
CA VAL A 630 -18.87 14.19 4.97
C VAL A 630 -18.96 14.28 6.50
N SER A 631 -19.06 13.12 7.12
CA SER A 631 -19.11 12.98 8.59
C SER A 631 -17.72 12.70 9.14
N PHE A 632 -17.36 13.42 10.20
CA PHE A 632 -16.10 13.28 10.92
C PHE A 632 -16.34 13.17 12.42
N ILE A 633 -15.35 12.63 13.13
CA ILE A 633 -15.29 12.59 14.59
C ILE A 633 -14.20 13.55 15.05
N ASP A 634 -14.57 14.47 15.94
CA ASP A 634 -13.66 15.28 16.72
C ASP A 634 -13.24 14.49 17.96
N TYR A 635 -11.98 14.03 17.99
CA TYR A 635 -11.49 13.21 19.10
C TYR A 635 -11.30 14.01 20.41
N LYS A 636 -11.13 15.32 20.34
CA LYS A 636 -11.00 16.16 21.53
C LYS A 636 -12.35 16.40 22.21
N ALA A 637 -13.37 16.71 21.40
CA ALA A 637 -14.71 16.92 21.90
C ALA A 637 -15.52 15.62 22.09
N ASN A 638 -15.03 14.49 21.53
CA ASN A 638 -15.75 13.21 21.47
C ASN A 638 -17.13 13.36 20.82
N GLU A 639 -17.19 14.04 19.68
CA GLU A 639 -18.44 14.31 18.97
C GLU A 639 -18.36 14.02 17.48
N LEU A 640 -19.51 13.59 16.93
CA LEU A 640 -19.72 13.46 15.49
C LEU A 640 -20.14 14.82 14.92
N PHE A 641 -19.50 15.25 13.84
CA PHE A 641 -19.91 16.44 13.10
C PHE A 641 -19.92 16.21 11.60
N LYS A 642 -20.67 17.01 10.88
CA LYS A 642 -20.75 17.01 9.43
C LYS A 642 -20.20 18.31 8.88
N THR A 643 -19.50 18.22 7.76
CA THR A 643 -19.04 19.41 7.05
C THR A 643 -19.14 19.20 5.56
N GLU A 644 -19.40 20.28 4.84
CA GLU A 644 -19.46 20.28 3.39
C GLU A 644 -18.11 20.68 2.80
N LEU A 645 -17.53 19.83 1.96
CA LEU A 645 -16.19 20.00 1.43
C LEU A 645 -16.17 20.01 -0.12
N PRO A 646 -15.32 20.86 -0.71
CA PRO A 646 -15.07 20.81 -2.14
C PRO A 646 -14.45 19.46 -2.53
N THR A 647 -15.01 18.83 -3.56
CA THR A 647 -14.65 17.48 -3.98
C THR A 647 -14.45 17.45 -5.48
N LEU A 648 -13.26 17.05 -5.92
CA LEU A 648 -12.99 16.71 -7.32
C LEU A 648 -13.62 15.34 -7.60
N ASP A 649 -14.78 15.33 -8.25
CA ASP A 649 -15.59 14.12 -8.46
C ASP A 649 -15.36 13.52 -9.85
N ALA A 650 -14.65 12.39 -9.92
CA ALA A 650 -14.41 11.68 -11.18
C ALA A 650 -15.68 11.09 -11.80
N MET A 651 -16.78 10.99 -11.03
CA MET A 651 -18.08 10.56 -11.59
C MET A 651 -18.73 11.65 -12.45
N GLN A 652 -18.28 12.90 -12.27
CA GLN A 652 -18.65 14.07 -13.07
C GLN A 652 -17.40 14.53 -13.84
N ALA A 653 -16.92 13.68 -14.73
CA ALA A 653 -15.70 13.93 -15.49
C ALA A 653 -16.03 14.56 -16.86
N THR A 654 -15.28 15.60 -17.21
CA THR A 654 -15.34 16.25 -18.52
C THR A 654 -14.17 15.80 -19.39
N PRO A 655 -14.40 15.24 -20.60
CA PRO A 655 -13.33 14.87 -21.52
C PRO A 655 -12.46 16.08 -21.90
N LYS A 656 -11.13 15.87 -21.94
CA LYS A 656 -10.15 16.87 -22.42
C LYS A 656 -9.52 16.47 -23.74
N LEU A 657 -8.98 15.25 -23.80
CA LEU A 657 -8.39 14.71 -25.02
C LEU A 657 -9.13 13.45 -25.40
N MET A 658 -9.59 13.42 -26.64
CA MET A 658 -10.24 12.27 -27.25
C MET A 658 -9.49 11.89 -28.53
N ARG A 659 -9.51 10.60 -28.86
CA ARG A 659 -8.95 10.06 -30.10
C ARG A 659 -10.02 9.28 -30.85
N THR A 660 -9.93 9.30 -32.17
CA THR A 660 -10.74 8.41 -33.01
C THR A 660 -10.40 6.96 -32.68
N ARG A 661 -11.40 6.12 -32.50
CA ARG A 661 -11.16 4.69 -32.22
C ARG A 661 -10.66 4.00 -33.49
N PRO A 662 -9.41 3.49 -33.50
CA PRO A 662 -8.91 2.72 -34.63
C PRO A 662 -9.54 1.34 -34.68
N LYS A 663 -9.41 0.65 -35.81
CA LYS A 663 -9.78 -0.76 -35.91
C LYS A 663 -8.80 -1.64 -35.12
N ASP A 664 -7.51 -1.40 -35.28
CA ASP A 664 -6.42 -2.15 -34.70
C ASP A 664 -5.30 -1.19 -34.27
N TYR A 665 -4.52 -1.55 -33.27
CA TYR A 665 -3.21 -0.95 -33.01
C TYR A 665 -2.11 -1.82 -33.63
N LEU A 666 -1.10 -1.19 -34.22
CA LEU A 666 0.10 -1.83 -34.68
C LEU A 666 1.22 -1.66 -33.64
N LEU A 667 1.80 -2.78 -33.19
CA LEU A 667 2.97 -2.79 -32.34
C LEU A 667 4.15 -3.38 -33.11
N ASP A 668 5.19 -2.57 -33.33
CA ASP A 668 6.40 -2.99 -34.01
C ASP A 668 7.28 -3.88 -33.13
N ASP A 669 8.31 -4.52 -33.70
CA ASP A 669 9.24 -5.44 -33.03
C ASP A 669 9.87 -4.89 -31.74
N PRO A 670 10.24 -3.59 -31.61
CA PRO A 670 10.75 -3.06 -30.35
C PRO A 670 9.76 -3.12 -29.18
N CYS A 671 8.46 -3.34 -29.42
CA CYS A 671 7.41 -3.37 -28.41
C CYS A 671 7.19 -4.75 -27.76
N THR A 672 8.18 -5.66 -27.80
CA THR A 672 8.06 -7.05 -27.29
C THR A 672 7.56 -7.11 -25.84
N GLU A 673 8.02 -6.22 -24.97
CA GLU A 673 7.56 -6.16 -23.58
C GLU A 673 6.06 -5.81 -23.48
N ALA A 674 5.60 -4.81 -24.24
CA ALA A 674 4.20 -4.42 -24.28
C ALA A 674 3.33 -5.57 -24.82
N VAL A 675 3.79 -6.27 -25.86
CA VAL A 675 3.14 -7.45 -26.42
C VAL A 675 2.99 -8.56 -25.38
N CYS A 676 4.05 -8.86 -24.63
CA CYS A 676 4.01 -9.86 -23.56
C CYS A 676 3.01 -9.49 -22.46
N LYS A 677 3.01 -8.24 -22.01
CA LYS A 677 2.10 -7.73 -20.99
C LYS A 677 0.63 -7.76 -21.46
N ILE A 678 0.35 -7.33 -22.69
CA ILE A 678 -1.00 -7.35 -23.28
C ILE A 678 -1.53 -8.78 -23.39
N ARG A 679 -0.69 -9.72 -23.81
CA ARG A 679 -1.06 -11.15 -23.84
C ARG A 679 -1.34 -11.71 -22.46
N ALA A 680 -0.52 -11.35 -21.49
CA ALA A 680 -0.70 -11.79 -20.08
C ALA A 680 -2.01 -11.30 -19.49
N LEU A 681 -2.53 -10.14 -19.97
CA LEU A 681 -3.84 -9.62 -19.63
C LEU A 681 -5.00 -10.35 -20.37
N GLY A 682 -4.73 -11.34 -21.20
CA GLY A 682 -5.73 -12.10 -21.94
C GLY A 682 -6.24 -11.39 -23.21
N VAL A 683 -5.56 -10.35 -23.67
CA VAL A 683 -5.91 -9.63 -24.91
C VAL A 683 -5.52 -10.48 -26.12
N HIS A 684 -6.45 -10.60 -27.08
CA HIS A 684 -6.19 -11.23 -28.37
C HIS A 684 -5.30 -10.31 -29.23
N ILE A 685 -4.24 -10.88 -29.79
CA ILE A 685 -3.33 -10.20 -30.70
C ILE A 685 -2.99 -11.11 -31.89
N GLU A 686 -2.73 -10.52 -33.05
CA GLU A 686 -2.45 -11.22 -34.30
C GLU A 686 -1.05 -10.83 -34.81
N GLN A 687 -0.26 -11.79 -35.24
CA GLN A 687 1.03 -11.49 -35.84
C GLN A 687 0.88 -11.23 -37.34
N VAL A 688 1.55 -10.19 -37.83
CA VAL A 688 1.65 -9.90 -39.25
C VAL A 688 2.60 -10.92 -39.90
N THR A 689 2.04 -11.84 -40.68
CA THR A 689 2.77 -12.95 -41.33
C THR A 689 3.10 -12.69 -42.81
N ARG A 690 2.51 -11.66 -43.40
CA ARG A 690 2.73 -11.27 -44.80
C ARG A 690 2.69 -9.75 -44.94
N VAL A 691 3.39 -9.24 -45.95
CA VAL A 691 3.36 -7.80 -46.26
C VAL A 691 1.94 -7.36 -46.60
N GLN A 692 1.46 -6.33 -45.94
CA GLN A 692 0.17 -5.70 -46.12
C GLN A 692 0.34 -4.20 -46.15
N LYS A 693 -0.40 -3.52 -47.05
CA LYS A 693 -0.46 -2.04 -47.04
C LYS A 693 -1.61 -1.61 -46.16
N ALA A 694 -1.37 -0.64 -45.30
CA ALA A 694 -2.37 -0.06 -44.44
C ALA A 694 -2.21 1.45 -44.38
N LYS A 695 -3.36 2.13 -44.29
CA LYS A 695 -3.41 3.53 -43.91
C LYS A 695 -3.41 3.58 -42.36
N VAL A 696 -2.44 4.23 -41.78
CA VAL A 696 -2.25 4.31 -40.33
C VAL A 696 -2.26 5.77 -39.88
N GLU A 697 -2.72 5.98 -38.66
CA GLU A 697 -2.54 7.23 -37.93
C GLU A 697 -1.28 7.10 -37.07
N ARG A 698 -0.40 8.08 -37.12
CA ARG A 698 0.85 8.13 -36.36
C ARG A 698 0.90 9.35 -35.48
N TYR A 699 1.57 9.20 -34.33
CA TYR A 699 1.80 10.26 -33.37
C TYR A 699 3.27 10.69 -33.41
N LYS A 700 3.52 11.93 -33.82
CA LYS A 700 4.84 12.54 -33.70
C LYS A 700 4.91 13.32 -32.39
N VAL A 701 5.75 12.88 -31.47
CA VAL A 701 5.97 13.60 -30.21
C VAL A 701 6.62 14.96 -30.51
N THR A 702 5.93 16.04 -30.18
CA THR A 702 6.38 17.43 -30.37
C THR A 702 6.96 18.00 -29.08
N ARG A 703 6.44 17.57 -27.93
CA ARG A 703 6.98 17.90 -26.61
C ARG A 703 6.88 16.72 -25.68
N LEU A 704 7.86 16.63 -24.76
CA LEU A 704 7.93 15.62 -23.74
C LEU A 704 8.10 16.32 -22.38
N TYR A 705 7.17 16.03 -21.47
CA TYR A 705 7.20 16.50 -20.09
C TYR A 705 7.42 15.32 -19.19
N ARG A 706 8.57 15.26 -18.55
CA ARG A 706 8.83 14.27 -17.52
C ARG A 706 8.48 14.87 -16.17
N ALA A 707 7.60 14.21 -15.40
CA ALA A 707 7.27 14.69 -14.09
C ALA A 707 8.52 14.70 -13.19
N GLU A 708 8.74 15.81 -12.47
CA GLU A 708 9.83 15.92 -11.50
C GLU A 708 9.64 14.92 -10.35
N LYS A 709 8.38 14.72 -9.96
CA LYS A 709 8.01 13.71 -8.94
C LYS A 709 7.82 12.37 -9.58
N GLU A 710 8.52 11.40 -9.05
CA GLU A 710 8.30 9.99 -9.37
C GLU A 710 6.96 9.50 -8.77
N TRP A 711 6.32 8.60 -9.51
CA TRP A 711 5.12 7.90 -9.09
C TRP A 711 5.32 6.40 -9.27
N GLU A 712 5.32 5.66 -8.15
CA GLU A 712 5.44 4.19 -8.13
C GLU A 712 6.56 3.63 -9.02
N GLY A 713 7.76 4.13 -8.80
CA GLY A 713 8.99 3.63 -9.47
C GLY A 713 9.28 4.24 -10.83
N ILE A 714 8.43 5.15 -11.35
CA ILE A 714 8.65 5.80 -12.63
C ILE A 714 8.41 7.32 -12.54
N HIS A 715 9.13 8.09 -13.35
CA HIS A 715 8.76 9.48 -13.61
C HIS A 715 7.67 9.49 -14.69
N PRO A 716 6.42 9.83 -14.37
CA PRO A 716 5.39 9.93 -15.39
C PRO A 716 5.82 10.85 -16.52
N VAL A 717 5.62 10.39 -17.73
CA VAL A 717 5.91 11.15 -18.94
C VAL A 717 4.58 11.54 -19.57
N ASN A 718 4.39 12.84 -19.77
CA ASN A 718 3.32 13.38 -20.60
C ASN A 718 3.91 13.86 -21.91
N VAL A 719 3.21 13.63 -23.01
CA VAL A 719 3.65 14.06 -24.33
C VAL A 719 2.57 14.90 -25.02
N GLU A 720 3.02 15.89 -25.78
CA GLU A 720 2.20 16.51 -26.80
C GLU A 720 2.54 15.86 -28.13
N THR A 721 1.54 15.62 -28.97
CA THR A 721 1.73 14.90 -30.23
C THR A 721 1.00 15.59 -31.36
N ASP A 722 1.65 15.69 -32.52
CA ASP A 722 0.99 15.91 -33.79
C ASP A 722 0.53 14.57 -34.36
N VAL A 723 -0.68 14.55 -34.88
CA VAL A 723 -1.29 13.37 -35.48
C VAL A 723 -1.27 13.54 -36.99
N TYR A 724 -0.79 12.53 -37.70
CA TYR A 724 -0.77 12.53 -39.17
C TYR A 724 -1.07 11.13 -39.72
N GLU A 725 -1.65 11.10 -40.90
CA GLU A 725 -1.92 9.86 -41.62
C GLU A 725 -0.72 9.48 -42.51
N ASP A 726 -0.44 8.18 -42.55
CA ASP A 726 0.63 7.62 -43.38
C ASP A 726 0.15 6.32 -44.05
N ASN A 727 0.69 6.02 -45.24
CA ASN A 727 0.46 4.76 -45.92
C ASN A 727 1.72 3.90 -45.77
N VAL A 728 1.62 2.85 -45.00
CA VAL A 728 2.77 2.02 -44.63
C VAL A 728 2.61 0.57 -45.10
N GLU A 729 3.71 -0.10 -45.30
CA GLU A 729 3.75 -1.56 -45.37
C GLU A 729 3.94 -2.07 -43.95
N LEU A 730 3.00 -2.91 -43.47
CA LEU A 730 3.10 -3.49 -42.14
C LEU A 730 4.28 -4.43 -42.08
N PRO A 731 5.24 -4.24 -41.16
CA PRO A 731 6.41 -5.13 -41.04
C PRO A 731 6.00 -6.56 -40.69
N ILE A 732 6.58 -7.55 -41.38
CA ILE A 732 6.39 -8.96 -40.99
C ILE A 732 7.03 -9.15 -39.61
N GLY A 733 6.30 -9.85 -38.71
CA GLY A 733 6.74 -10.05 -37.32
C GLY A 733 6.13 -9.05 -36.34
N SER A 734 5.61 -7.89 -36.80
CA SER A 734 4.87 -6.95 -35.96
C SER A 734 3.51 -7.55 -35.52
N TRP A 735 2.86 -6.87 -34.58
CA TRP A 735 1.63 -7.34 -33.95
C TRP A 735 0.47 -6.38 -34.14
N LEU A 736 -0.67 -6.90 -34.54
CA LEU A 736 -1.94 -6.19 -34.56
C LEU A 736 -2.72 -6.51 -33.29
N VAL A 737 -3.28 -5.48 -32.68
CA VAL A 737 -4.13 -5.58 -31.49
C VAL A 737 -5.51 -5.08 -31.84
N PRO A 738 -6.45 -5.97 -32.21
CA PRO A 738 -7.79 -5.59 -32.59
C PRO A 738 -8.57 -4.97 -31.43
N LEU A 739 -9.32 -3.89 -31.68
CA LEU A 739 -10.24 -3.32 -30.69
C LEU A 739 -11.62 -4.00 -30.69
N ALA A 740 -11.97 -4.75 -31.77
CA ALA A 740 -13.19 -5.53 -31.84
C ALA A 740 -13.10 -6.83 -31.04
N GLN A 741 -12.77 -6.72 -29.73
CA GLN A 741 -12.65 -7.82 -28.79
C GLN A 741 -13.26 -7.44 -27.43
N PRO A 742 -13.57 -8.40 -26.52
CA PRO A 742 -14.18 -8.12 -25.22
C PRO A 742 -13.37 -7.15 -24.36
N LEU A 743 -12.04 -7.18 -24.47
CA LEU A 743 -11.12 -6.29 -23.76
C LEU A 743 -10.77 -5.01 -24.55
N GLY A 744 -11.49 -4.69 -25.62
CA GLY A 744 -11.19 -3.55 -26.50
C GLY A 744 -11.11 -2.20 -25.78
N ASN A 745 -11.92 -1.97 -24.73
CA ASN A 745 -11.84 -0.74 -23.93
C ASN A 745 -10.60 -0.71 -23.04
N LEU A 746 -10.18 -1.85 -22.49
CA LEU A 746 -8.93 -1.96 -21.75
C LEU A 746 -7.73 -1.68 -22.68
N VAL A 747 -7.71 -2.33 -23.85
CA VAL A 747 -6.67 -2.12 -24.88
C VAL A 747 -6.59 -0.64 -25.26
N ALA A 748 -7.73 -0.01 -25.61
CA ALA A 748 -7.79 1.40 -25.95
C ALA A 748 -7.24 2.31 -24.83
N THR A 749 -7.50 1.96 -23.57
CA THR A 749 -7.00 2.74 -22.43
C THR A 749 -5.50 2.56 -22.18
N LEU A 750 -4.94 1.40 -22.51
CA LEU A 750 -3.53 1.09 -22.27
C LEU A 750 -2.60 1.57 -23.40
N LEU A 751 -3.10 1.68 -24.62
CA LEU A 751 -2.29 1.99 -25.80
C LEU A 751 -2.44 3.44 -26.31
N GLU A 752 -3.40 4.21 -25.81
CA GLU A 752 -3.51 5.65 -26.00
C GLU A 752 -2.91 6.41 -24.80
#